data_7b225ab4f2c837e4d6a9bc17e7260ee8
#
_entry.id   7b225ab4f2c837e4d6a9bc17e7260ee8
#
_cell.length_a   1.000
_cell.length_b   1.000
_cell.length_c   1.000
_cell.angle_alpha   90.00
_cell.angle_beta   90.00
_cell.angle_gamma   90.00
#
_symmetry.space_group_name_H-M   'P 1'
#
loop_
_entity.id
_entity.type
_entity.pdbx_description
1 polymer ?
#
loop_
_entity_poly.entity_id
_entity_poly.type
_entity_poly.pdbx_seq_one_letter_code
_entity_poly.pdbx_strand_id
1 'polypeptide(L)'
;MMCLTMAQAAETEQSSNDDKPAKVVKVAVTGSSIKGVAAQSASPITVVKVDEILKQGVTSTEEALAKISANQSNFVTANNVGTSKTVGSAANLRALGANKTLILLNGRRLAANAYDSGVTNLNIIPLAMLDRIEVLRDGASSIYGTDAIGGVINFITKKQFTGLNLTAGYQKPEEKGGEQQDYSIFGGFGDLDENGYNVFGVIDYRKGDDVMAQDRKVSRRGGILPELGVNRTSSGTFPANVPGLGNPYASTGCGNDPLVASTDGETCRYNSQAVIGIVPKTEDISVMGRATFKLNDDFNAIAEYLYARNEVTTSVAPDVFFDLTLDPSSKYYPGNGITPALAGTSGPIDLYLRSQAGNRISNSINQSHRIFAGIEGETHGWDINSGVTYAHSSASDAILSGYLNYDKTQEALNNGTLNPFGPQNAEDAGVWDQLGVEGKYLKANLDTTTVDFTASRPIFKLPAGDVGFAVGASYRYEDWTSKVIADVARLAPSTGNDPDEPENKGDRNIKSVFTEFHIPLHKTLEAQIAARYDDYNDFGDTFNPKFALRWEPIKQLMFRTTYSTGFRAPTLWEVNGPNSVTNTGATYNDPALCPGGVIQPGGKKERDCNMQFKRQNGGNKSLDPEESKSFTAGLVFEPVKNLAFTLDYFNIEVDKQIATLSEAAIFNDPVKYADKFVRNADGSLNYIITTQQNLGGIKTSGFDVGLSWVSPMTATGRFGFNIDGTYITDYKYQAEPDGEWIGVAGSYTGLDYQSIILRWKHTANVNWNYENWALNLQQNFSRGYQDQNSNDQNHRVSDYTTYNISGTYKGFKNLELTAGIKNIFDEDPPASNVIDNFQMGYDPRYADPLGRTYFVRGTYKF
;
A
#
# COMPACT_ATOMS: atom_id res chain seq x y z
N MET A 1 16.79 16.24 -10.98
CA MET A 1 18.16 16.72 -11.02
C MET A 1 19.22 15.66 -11.17
N MET A 2 18.99 14.48 -10.75
CA MET A 2 19.64 13.30 -11.32
C MET A 2 19.53 13.26 -12.88
N CYS A 3 18.55 13.96 -13.49
CA CYS A 3 18.35 14.02 -14.93
C CYS A 3 19.42 14.80 -15.72
N LEU A 4 20.01 15.88 -15.17
CA LEU A 4 20.92 16.73 -15.94
C LEU A 4 22.32 16.13 -16.14
N THR A 5 22.79 15.34 -15.19
CA THR A 5 24.09 14.67 -15.32
C THR A 5 24.04 13.39 -16.15
N MET A 6 22.82 12.84 -16.40
CA MET A 6 22.66 11.56 -17.08
C MET A 6 22.25 11.68 -18.56
N ALA A 7 21.70 12.80 -19.00
CA ALA A 7 21.52 13.05 -20.42
C ALA A 7 22.87 13.28 -21.15
N GLN A 8 23.91 13.76 -20.42
CA GLN A 8 25.27 13.93 -20.99
C GLN A 8 26.17 12.70 -20.82
N ALA A 9 25.83 11.72 -19.95
CA ALA A 9 26.64 10.50 -19.82
C ALA A 9 26.25 9.40 -20.84
N ALA A 10 25.13 9.54 -21.56
CA ALA A 10 24.77 8.68 -22.66
C ALA A 10 25.48 9.02 -23.99
N GLU A 11 26.21 10.15 -24.06
CA GLU A 11 26.92 10.58 -25.28
C GLU A 11 28.38 10.11 -25.36
N THR A 12 28.89 9.29 -24.44
CA THR A 12 30.32 8.98 -24.40
C THR A 12 30.69 7.50 -24.52
N GLU A 13 29.83 6.64 -25.05
CA GLU A 13 30.27 5.30 -25.47
C GLU A 13 29.67 4.90 -26.83
N GLN A 14 30.07 5.62 -27.87
CA GLN A 14 30.17 5.06 -29.21
C GLN A 14 31.10 5.95 -30.07
N SER A 15 32.37 5.59 -30.11
CA SER A 15 33.28 6.05 -31.16
C SER A 15 33.14 5.09 -32.34
N SER A 16 32.35 5.46 -33.31
CA SER A 16 32.52 5.03 -34.68
C SER A 16 32.14 6.18 -35.61
N ASN A 17 33.04 6.54 -36.48
CA ASN A 17 32.93 7.54 -37.50
C ASN A 17 31.68 7.35 -38.36
N ASP A 18 30.73 8.28 -38.22
CA ASP A 18 29.81 8.66 -39.28
C ASP A 18 29.29 10.08 -38.99
N ASP A 19 29.62 11.03 -39.86
CA ASP A 19 29.19 12.44 -39.83
C ASP A 19 27.69 12.58 -40.20
N LYS A 20 26.79 12.05 -39.38
CA LYS A 20 25.39 12.48 -39.37
C LYS A 20 25.07 13.12 -38.01
N PRO A 21 24.50 14.34 -37.96
CA PRO A 21 24.11 14.94 -36.70
C PRO A 21 23.13 14.03 -35.99
N ALA A 22 23.49 13.58 -34.79
CA ALA A 22 22.63 12.74 -33.97
C ALA A 22 21.25 13.42 -33.80
N LYS A 23 20.21 12.77 -34.24
CA LYS A 23 18.81 13.23 -34.12
C LYS A 23 18.50 13.32 -32.60
N VAL A 24 18.43 14.56 -32.09
CA VAL A 24 18.07 14.76 -30.66
C VAL A 24 16.71 14.14 -30.43
N VAL A 25 16.66 13.04 -29.70
CA VAL A 25 15.41 12.36 -29.36
C VAL A 25 14.68 13.21 -28.32
N LYS A 26 13.63 13.89 -28.75
CA LYS A 26 12.73 14.62 -27.85
C LYS A 26 11.92 13.64 -27.03
N VAL A 27 12.10 13.62 -25.72
CA VAL A 27 11.36 12.74 -24.79
C VAL A 27 10.31 13.56 -24.08
N ALA A 28 9.09 13.03 -23.94
CA ALA A 28 8.08 13.57 -23.04
C ALA A 28 8.45 13.20 -21.59
N VAL A 29 8.28 14.13 -20.67
CA VAL A 29 8.53 13.96 -19.23
C VAL A 29 7.18 13.86 -18.52
N THR A 30 7.08 13.07 -17.47
CA THR A 30 5.85 12.97 -16.66
C THR A 30 5.40 14.36 -16.19
N GLY A 31 4.10 14.68 -16.39
CA GLY A 31 3.51 16.00 -16.05
C GLY A 31 3.40 16.97 -17.23
N SER A 32 3.80 16.56 -18.46
CA SER A 32 3.54 17.30 -19.69
C SER A 32 3.29 16.34 -20.85
N SER A 33 2.40 16.75 -21.74
CA SER A 33 2.09 16.05 -23.00
C SER A 33 2.83 16.65 -24.20
N ILE A 34 3.62 17.71 -23.99
CA ILE A 34 4.41 18.39 -25.04
C ILE A 34 5.82 17.81 -25.04
N LYS A 35 6.23 17.19 -26.16
CA LYS A 35 7.60 16.68 -26.32
C LYS A 35 8.63 17.81 -26.39
N GLY A 36 9.78 17.61 -25.73
CA GLY A 36 10.91 18.57 -25.79
C GLY A 36 10.80 19.72 -24.79
N VAL A 37 9.81 19.75 -23.93
CA VAL A 37 9.85 20.57 -22.70
C VAL A 37 10.99 20.04 -21.84
N ALA A 38 11.89 20.94 -21.39
CA ALA A 38 13.12 20.58 -20.70
C ALA A 38 12.83 19.64 -19.52
N ALA A 39 13.76 18.72 -19.26
CA ALA A 39 13.73 17.82 -18.09
C ALA A 39 13.63 18.58 -16.74
N GLN A 40 13.88 19.88 -16.73
CA GLN A 40 13.59 20.84 -15.66
C GLN A 40 12.21 21.47 -15.91
N SER A 41 11.15 20.70 -15.75
CA SER A 41 9.79 21.23 -15.84
C SER A 41 9.48 22.21 -14.68
N ALA A 42 8.44 23.02 -14.85
CA ALA A 42 7.90 23.85 -13.76
C ALA A 42 7.42 23.01 -12.56
N SER A 43 7.14 21.72 -12.75
CA SER A 43 6.76 20.80 -11.68
C SER A 43 7.97 19.99 -11.17
N PRO A 44 8.04 19.69 -9.84
CA PRO A 44 9.13 18.90 -9.24
C PRO A 44 9.01 17.42 -9.63
N ILE A 45 10.03 16.91 -10.36
CA ILE A 45 10.11 15.52 -10.78
C ILE A 45 11.39 14.90 -10.22
N THR A 46 11.26 13.76 -9.56
CA THR A 46 12.38 12.90 -9.17
C THR A 46 12.48 11.73 -10.13
N VAL A 47 13.66 11.52 -10.69
CA VAL A 47 13.93 10.37 -11.56
C VAL A 47 14.89 9.42 -10.86
N VAL A 48 14.47 8.16 -10.75
CA VAL A 48 15.24 7.09 -10.11
C VAL A 48 15.57 6.05 -11.16
N LYS A 49 16.85 5.83 -11.46
CA LYS A 49 17.29 4.79 -12.39
C LYS A 49 17.21 3.42 -11.71
N VAL A 50 16.58 2.48 -12.39
CA VAL A 50 16.36 1.13 -11.84
C VAL A 50 17.67 0.38 -11.66
N ASP A 51 18.63 0.51 -12.58
CA ASP A 51 19.95 -0.12 -12.46
C ASP A 51 20.71 0.29 -11.18
N GLU A 52 20.52 1.52 -10.67
CA GLU A 52 21.12 1.96 -9.41
C GLU A 52 20.42 1.36 -8.19
N ILE A 53 19.11 1.17 -8.27
CA ILE A 53 18.33 0.54 -7.21
C ILE A 53 18.66 -0.95 -7.09
N LEU A 54 18.81 -1.65 -8.21
CA LEU A 54 19.13 -3.07 -8.25
C LEU A 54 20.49 -3.39 -7.58
N LYS A 55 21.47 -2.48 -7.69
CA LYS A 55 22.77 -2.58 -7.00
C LYS A 55 22.67 -2.51 -5.48
N GLN A 56 21.55 -1.98 -4.94
CA GLN A 56 21.30 -1.86 -3.50
C GLN A 56 20.56 -3.08 -2.92
N GLY A 57 20.44 -4.16 -3.70
CA GLY A 57 19.73 -5.38 -3.27
C GLY A 57 18.21 -5.26 -3.25
N VAL A 58 17.65 -4.27 -3.93
CA VAL A 58 16.19 -4.11 -4.08
C VAL A 58 15.66 -5.18 -5.04
N THR A 59 14.56 -5.82 -4.65
CA THR A 59 13.94 -6.90 -5.42
C THR A 59 12.53 -6.59 -5.90
N SER A 60 11.86 -5.58 -5.32
CA SER A 60 10.49 -5.22 -5.67
C SER A 60 10.32 -3.72 -5.94
N THR A 61 9.28 -3.37 -6.70
CA THR A 61 8.87 -1.98 -6.91
C THR A 61 8.41 -1.31 -5.63
N GLU A 62 7.80 -2.04 -4.71
CA GLU A 62 7.48 -1.56 -3.37
C GLU A 62 8.73 -1.10 -2.61
N GLU A 63 9.76 -1.97 -2.54
CA GLU A 63 11.04 -1.64 -1.88
C GLU A 63 11.74 -0.46 -2.55
N ALA A 64 11.64 -0.36 -3.88
CA ALA A 64 12.18 0.79 -4.64
C ALA A 64 11.50 2.11 -4.23
N LEU A 65 10.17 2.12 -4.11
CA LEU A 65 9.42 3.30 -3.73
C LEU A 65 9.51 3.63 -2.23
N ALA A 66 9.77 2.66 -1.37
CA ALA A 66 10.00 2.90 0.06
C ALA A 66 11.22 3.81 0.32
N LYS A 67 12.18 3.88 -0.64
CA LYS A 67 13.37 4.73 -0.58
C LYS A 67 13.11 6.19 -0.99
N ILE A 68 11.93 6.50 -1.52
CA ILE A 68 11.51 7.86 -1.88
C ILE A 68 10.93 8.53 -0.63
N SER A 69 11.51 9.66 -0.23
CA SER A 69 11.15 10.33 1.02
C SER A 69 9.70 10.83 1.05
N ALA A 70 9.18 11.29 -0.08
CA ALA A 70 7.79 11.74 -0.23
C ALA A 70 6.78 10.57 -0.16
N ASN A 71 7.22 9.33 -0.41
CA ASN A 71 6.38 8.15 -0.23
C ASN A 71 6.33 7.79 1.25
N GLN A 72 5.26 8.21 1.90
CA GLN A 72 4.98 7.91 3.30
C GLN A 72 4.40 6.50 3.44
N SER A 73 4.48 5.98 4.64
CA SER A 73 3.94 4.66 4.90
C SER A 73 2.41 4.65 4.89
N ASN A 74 1.83 3.49 4.65
CA ASN A 74 0.39 3.23 4.70
C ASN A 74 0.16 1.75 5.08
N PHE A 75 -1.10 1.35 5.30
CA PHE A 75 -1.44 -0.03 5.60
C PHE A 75 -1.43 -0.98 4.38
N VAL A 76 -1.29 -0.45 3.17
CA VAL A 76 -1.28 -1.25 1.95
C VAL A 76 0.18 -1.59 1.60
N THR A 77 0.74 -2.52 2.34
CA THR A 77 2.08 -3.09 2.13
C THR A 77 1.99 -4.60 2.10
N ALA A 78 2.91 -5.26 1.40
CA ALA A 78 2.99 -6.72 1.36
C ALA A 78 3.19 -7.35 2.75
N ASN A 79 3.76 -6.60 3.70
CA ASN A 79 4.05 -7.07 5.07
C ASN A 79 2.91 -6.83 6.07
N ASN A 80 1.76 -6.32 5.64
CA ASN A 80 0.64 -6.11 6.55
C ASN A 80 -0.10 -7.41 6.82
N VAL A 81 -0.37 -7.70 8.09
CA VAL A 81 -1.04 -8.92 8.55
C VAL A 81 -2.29 -8.56 9.36
N GLY A 82 -3.43 -9.06 8.92
CA GLY A 82 -4.66 -9.07 9.70
C GLY A 82 -5.58 -7.85 9.60
N THR A 83 -5.17 -6.73 9.02
CA THR A 83 -5.99 -5.52 8.94
C THR A 83 -6.51 -5.20 7.54
N SER A 84 -5.88 -5.70 6.51
CA SER A 84 -6.27 -5.46 5.12
C SER A 84 -6.55 -6.77 4.41
N LYS A 85 -7.66 -6.82 3.69
CA LYS A 85 -7.95 -7.88 2.73
C LYS A 85 -7.31 -7.58 1.36
N THR A 86 -6.61 -6.45 1.22
CA THR A 86 -5.91 -6.09 -0.01
C THR A 86 -4.58 -6.81 -0.08
N VAL A 87 -4.43 -7.61 -1.13
CA VAL A 87 -3.17 -8.24 -1.47
C VAL A 87 -2.39 -7.32 -2.36
N GLY A 88 -1.25 -6.86 -1.90
CA GLY A 88 -0.38 -6.04 -2.69
C GLY A 88 0.24 -4.88 -1.92
N SER A 89 0.91 -4.02 -2.65
CA SER A 89 1.52 -2.83 -2.10
C SER A 89 1.14 -1.60 -2.90
N ALA A 90 1.08 -0.46 -2.23
CA ALA A 90 0.68 0.80 -2.83
C ALA A 90 1.63 1.93 -2.45
N ALA A 91 1.72 2.93 -3.32
CA ALA A 91 2.39 4.18 -3.01
C ALA A 91 1.44 5.14 -2.30
N ASN A 92 2.00 5.98 -1.42
CA ASN A 92 1.27 6.99 -0.67
C ASN A 92 2.10 8.27 -0.60
N LEU A 93 2.08 9.05 -1.68
CA LEU A 93 2.81 10.31 -1.72
C LEU A 93 2.22 11.32 -0.74
N ARG A 94 3.11 11.90 0.11
CA ARG A 94 2.77 12.95 1.10
C ARG A 94 1.70 12.53 2.10
N ALA A 95 1.51 11.22 2.29
CA ALA A 95 0.56 10.63 3.25
C ALA A 95 -0.93 10.94 2.99
N LEU A 96 -1.30 11.37 1.78
CA LEU A 96 -2.68 11.73 1.45
C LEU A 96 -3.63 10.53 1.31
N GLY A 97 -3.07 9.31 1.27
CA GLY A 97 -3.77 8.06 1.01
C GLY A 97 -3.30 7.40 -0.28
N ALA A 98 -3.29 6.06 -0.29
CA ALA A 98 -2.80 5.28 -1.42
C ALA A 98 -3.62 5.51 -2.70
N ASN A 99 -4.92 5.76 -2.56
CA ASN A 99 -5.87 6.07 -3.63
C ASN A 99 -5.77 7.51 -4.19
N LYS A 100 -4.82 8.31 -3.69
CA LYS A 100 -4.54 9.68 -4.16
C LYS A 100 -3.16 9.82 -4.82
N THR A 101 -2.51 8.68 -5.10
CA THR A 101 -1.25 8.59 -5.83
C THR A 101 -1.46 7.80 -7.12
N LEU A 102 -1.38 8.48 -8.26
CA LEU A 102 -1.60 7.83 -9.54
C LEU A 102 -0.39 7.02 -9.99
N ILE A 103 -0.63 5.77 -10.37
CA ILE A 103 0.39 4.86 -10.91
C ILE A 103 0.21 4.70 -12.41
N LEU A 104 1.30 4.91 -13.15
CA LEU A 104 1.34 4.78 -14.61
C LEU A 104 2.45 3.83 -15.06
N LEU A 105 2.21 3.16 -16.19
CA LEU A 105 3.23 2.43 -16.96
C LEU A 105 3.30 3.03 -18.37
N ASN A 106 4.48 3.58 -18.71
CA ASN A 106 4.70 4.30 -19.97
C ASN A 106 3.66 5.41 -20.23
N GLY A 107 3.26 6.14 -19.16
CA GLY A 107 2.29 7.23 -19.23
C GLY A 107 0.81 6.80 -19.25
N ARG A 108 0.50 5.51 -19.15
CA ARG A 108 -0.87 4.96 -19.15
C ARG A 108 -1.19 4.23 -17.86
N ARG A 109 -2.47 4.31 -17.46
CA ARG A 109 -2.95 3.66 -16.23
C ARG A 109 -2.80 2.15 -16.29
N LEU A 110 -2.55 1.56 -15.13
CA LEU A 110 -2.71 0.15 -14.84
C LEU A 110 -4.10 -0.11 -14.23
N ALA A 111 -4.59 -1.34 -14.29
CA ALA A 111 -5.77 -1.70 -13.51
C ALA A 111 -5.49 -1.56 -12.01
N ALA A 112 -6.46 -1.03 -11.28
CA ALA A 112 -6.46 -1.09 -9.83
C ALA A 112 -6.66 -2.54 -9.34
N ASN A 113 -6.37 -2.78 -8.06
CA ASN A 113 -6.69 -4.04 -7.41
C ASN A 113 -8.21 -4.28 -7.46
N ALA A 114 -8.62 -5.48 -7.85
CA ALA A 114 -10.04 -5.82 -7.96
C ALA A 114 -10.77 -5.80 -6.62
N TYR A 115 -10.07 -5.95 -5.51
CA TYR A 115 -10.69 -6.00 -4.18
C TYR A 115 -11.33 -4.66 -3.80
N ASP A 116 -10.60 -3.54 -3.92
CA ASP A 116 -11.05 -2.19 -3.55
C ASP A 116 -11.30 -1.27 -4.73
N SER A 117 -10.94 -1.70 -5.94
CA SER A 117 -11.01 -0.95 -7.20
C SER A 117 -10.37 0.45 -7.18
N GLY A 118 -9.57 0.77 -6.16
CA GLY A 118 -9.01 2.12 -5.97
C GLY A 118 -7.49 2.20 -5.98
N VAL A 119 -6.78 1.13 -5.66
CA VAL A 119 -5.32 1.14 -5.47
C VAL A 119 -4.64 0.19 -6.44
N THR A 120 -3.61 0.66 -7.14
CA THR A 120 -2.80 -0.19 -8.03
C THR A 120 -1.73 -0.93 -7.23
N ASN A 121 -1.67 -2.26 -7.37
CA ASN A 121 -0.61 -3.07 -6.78
C ASN A 121 0.72 -2.82 -7.48
N LEU A 122 1.72 -2.33 -6.76
CA LEU A 122 3.06 -2.03 -7.29
C LEU A 122 3.84 -3.27 -7.71
N ASN A 123 3.62 -4.39 -7.00
CA ASN A 123 4.39 -5.63 -7.22
C ASN A 123 4.02 -6.38 -8.50
N ILE A 124 3.05 -5.89 -9.28
CA ILE A 124 2.76 -6.40 -10.64
C ILE A 124 3.80 -5.98 -11.68
N ILE A 125 4.64 -4.97 -11.38
CA ILE A 125 5.58 -4.38 -12.35
C ILE A 125 6.97 -4.98 -12.15
N PRO A 126 7.51 -5.77 -13.12
CA PRO A 126 8.86 -6.34 -13.00
C PRO A 126 9.94 -5.26 -13.14
N LEU A 127 10.80 -5.15 -12.13
CA LEU A 127 11.89 -4.15 -12.12
C LEU A 127 12.86 -4.31 -13.30
N ALA A 128 13.15 -5.53 -13.74
CA ALA A 128 14.10 -5.80 -14.82
C ALA A 128 13.68 -5.19 -16.17
N MET A 129 12.38 -4.97 -16.38
CA MET A 129 11.83 -4.34 -17.59
C MET A 129 12.00 -2.82 -17.61
N LEU A 130 12.21 -2.21 -16.43
CA LEU A 130 12.22 -0.77 -16.29
C LEU A 130 13.57 -0.15 -16.64
N ASP A 131 13.55 1.03 -17.21
CA ASP A 131 14.68 1.95 -17.35
C ASP A 131 14.77 2.86 -16.11
N ARG A 132 13.63 3.46 -15.74
CA ARG A 132 13.56 4.42 -14.64
C ARG A 132 12.15 4.53 -14.06
N ILE A 133 12.08 5.10 -12.88
CA ILE A 133 10.84 5.51 -12.20
C ILE A 133 10.83 7.04 -12.14
N GLU A 134 9.80 7.67 -12.67
CA GLU A 134 9.58 9.11 -12.60
C GLU A 134 8.50 9.41 -11.55
N VAL A 135 8.85 10.23 -10.55
CA VAL A 135 7.93 10.63 -9.46
C VAL A 135 7.67 12.11 -9.58
N LEU A 136 6.48 12.46 -10.04
CA LEU A 136 5.99 13.84 -10.09
C LEU A 136 5.37 14.18 -8.72
N ARG A 137 6.00 15.10 -8.01
CA ARG A 137 5.57 15.55 -6.66
C ARG A 137 4.71 16.80 -6.75
N ASP A 138 3.63 16.73 -7.55
CA ASP A 138 2.74 17.87 -7.80
C ASP A 138 1.36 17.36 -8.22
N GLY A 139 0.31 18.16 -8.01
CA GLY A 139 -1.01 17.86 -8.54
C GLY A 139 -1.00 17.79 -10.07
N ALA A 140 -1.58 16.71 -10.62
CA ALA A 140 -1.53 16.44 -12.05
C ALA A 140 -2.88 16.00 -12.65
N SER A 141 -3.98 16.25 -11.97
CA SER A 141 -5.32 15.91 -12.47
C SER A 141 -5.69 16.66 -13.75
N SER A 142 -5.08 17.82 -14.01
CA SER A 142 -5.24 18.59 -15.26
C SER A 142 -4.70 17.87 -16.52
N ILE A 143 -3.91 16.80 -16.35
CA ILE A 143 -3.37 15.99 -17.46
C ILE A 143 -3.91 14.55 -17.36
N TYR A 144 -3.84 13.93 -16.17
CA TYR A 144 -4.09 12.51 -15.97
C TYR A 144 -5.48 12.18 -15.39
N GLY A 145 -6.25 13.20 -14.92
CA GLY A 145 -7.58 13.03 -14.33
C GLY A 145 -7.53 12.57 -12.87
N THR A 146 -8.48 11.75 -12.46
CA THR A 146 -8.64 11.26 -11.08
C THR A 146 -7.35 10.69 -10.47
N ASP A 147 -7.24 10.69 -9.14
CA ASP A 147 -6.19 10.05 -8.33
C ASP A 147 -4.82 10.75 -8.33
N ALA A 148 -4.58 11.74 -9.21
CA ALA A 148 -3.33 12.47 -9.31
C ALA A 148 -3.28 13.68 -8.36
N ILE A 149 -3.68 13.51 -7.10
CA ILE A 149 -3.72 14.56 -6.06
C ILE A 149 -2.36 14.70 -5.36
N GLY A 150 -1.86 13.62 -4.77
CA GLY A 150 -0.58 13.56 -4.07
C GLY A 150 0.63 13.57 -5.00
N GLY A 151 0.40 13.18 -6.24
CA GLY A 151 1.40 13.09 -7.30
C GLY A 151 1.18 11.91 -8.24
N VAL A 152 2.15 11.71 -9.12
CA VAL A 152 2.13 10.63 -10.11
C VAL A 152 3.45 9.86 -10.06
N ILE A 153 3.37 8.53 -10.07
CA ILE A 153 4.52 7.64 -10.23
C ILE A 153 4.38 6.95 -11.58
N ASN A 154 5.31 7.23 -12.48
CA ASN A 154 5.32 6.69 -13.83
C ASN A 154 6.51 5.73 -14.01
N PHE A 155 6.22 4.48 -14.21
CA PHE A 155 7.21 3.45 -14.51
C PHE A 155 7.50 3.45 -16.00
N ILE A 156 8.73 3.73 -16.38
CA ILE A 156 9.17 3.82 -17.77
C ILE A 156 9.98 2.57 -18.09
N THR A 157 9.51 1.79 -19.06
CA THR A 157 10.22 0.61 -19.56
C THR A 157 11.40 1.00 -20.45
N LYS A 158 12.35 0.09 -20.60
CA LYS A 158 13.34 0.17 -21.68
C LYS A 158 12.64 0.35 -23.02
N LYS A 159 13.20 1.12 -23.94
CA LYS A 159 12.62 1.34 -25.27
C LYS A 159 12.94 0.23 -26.25
N GLN A 160 14.15 -0.33 -26.16
CA GLN A 160 14.60 -1.47 -26.92
C GLN A 160 15.59 -2.28 -26.08
N PHE A 161 15.72 -3.56 -26.41
CA PHE A 161 16.72 -4.45 -25.83
C PHE A 161 17.04 -5.58 -26.80
N THR A 162 18.34 -5.94 -26.89
CA THR A 162 18.85 -7.06 -27.70
C THR A 162 19.83 -7.86 -26.85
N GLY A 163 19.70 -9.19 -26.88
CA GLY A 163 20.50 -10.10 -26.09
C GLY A 163 19.66 -10.88 -25.08
N LEU A 164 20.34 -11.59 -24.19
CA LEU A 164 19.72 -12.38 -23.12
C LEU A 164 20.45 -12.16 -21.80
N ASN A 165 19.72 -11.78 -20.76
CA ASN A 165 20.22 -11.69 -19.40
C ASN A 165 19.52 -12.69 -18.52
N LEU A 166 20.27 -13.45 -17.74
CA LEU A 166 19.78 -14.34 -16.69
C LEU A 166 20.22 -13.79 -15.35
N THR A 167 19.29 -13.54 -14.46
CA THR A 167 19.56 -13.03 -13.11
C THR A 167 19.06 -14.00 -12.05
N ALA A 168 19.87 -14.22 -11.02
CA ALA A 168 19.47 -14.94 -9.82
C ALA A 168 19.95 -14.17 -8.59
N GLY A 169 19.07 -14.03 -7.61
CA GLY A 169 19.33 -13.36 -6.35
C GLY A 169 18.87 -14.18 -5.15
N TYR A 170 19.55 -13.99 -4.03
CA TYR A 170 19.20 -14.57 -2.75
C TYR A 170 19.46 -13.57 -1.63
N GLN A 171 18.51 -13.45 -0.72
CA GLN A 171 18.62 -12.64 0.49
C GLN A 171 18.33 -13.50 1.70
N LYS A 172 19.11 -13.32 2.77
CA LYS A 172 18.98 -14.05 4.01
C LYS A 172 19.13 -13.12 5.22
N PRO A 173 18.07 -12.93 6.02
CA PRO A 173 18.18 -12.32 7.34
C PRO A 173 19.11 -13.13 8.25
N GLU A 174 19.75 -12.47 9.22
CA GLU A 174 20.59 -13.14 10.22
C GLU A 174 19.75 -14.00 11.16
N GLU A 175 18.57 -13.52 11.54
CA GLU A 175 17.57 -14.25 12.31
C GLU A 175 16.71 -15.15 11.41
N LYS A 176 16.02 -16.12 12.00
CA LYS A 176 15.23 -17.14 11.31
C LYS A 176 14.05 -16.54 10.53
N GLY A 177 13.81 -17.03 9.31
CA GLY A 177 12.69 -16.65 8.44
C GLY A 177 12.95 -15.36 7.65
N GLY A 178 12.13 -15.10 6.64
CA GLY A 178 12.23 -13.94 5.76
C GLY A 178 13.27 -14.08 4.64
N GLU A 179 13.75 -15.29 4.36
CA GLU A 179 14.59 -15.56 3.20
C GLU A 179 13.86 -15.20 1.92
N GLN A 180 14.58 -14.59 0.96
CA GLN A 180 14.02 -14.24 -0.35
C GLN A 180 14.86 -14.78 -1.49
N GLN A 181 14.20 -15.20 -2.56
CA GLN A 181 14.80 -15.66 -3.81
C GLN A 181 14.17 -14.88 -4.97
N ASP A 182 15.00 -14.42 -5.90
CA ASP A 182 14.55 -13.75 -7.11
C ASP A 182 15.27 -14.33 -8.35
N TYR A 183 14.50 -14.55 -9.40
CA TYR A 183 14.99 -15.09 -10.69
C TYR A 183 14.37 -14.30 -11.82
N SER A 184 15.19 -13.91 -12.81
CA SER A 184 14.71 -13.16 -13.96
C SER A 184 15.37 -13.63 -15.25
N ILE A 185 14.57 -13.79 -16.28
CA ILE A 185 15.00 -14.03 -17.66
C ILE A 185 14.54 -12.83 -18.48
N PHE A 186 15.50 -12.04 -18.96
CA PHE A 186 15.24 -10.85 -19.77
C PHE A 186 15.87 -11.00 -21.13
N GLY A 187 15.09 -11.07 -22.19
CA GLY A 187 15.56 -11.34 -23.54
C GLY A 187 14.93 -10.45 -24.60
N GLY A 188 15.63 -10.21 -25.69
CA GLY A 188 15.13 -9.44 -26.80
C GLY A 188 15.95 -9.59 -28.07
N PHE A 189 15.36 -9.22 -29.18
CA PHE A 189 15.96 -9.30 -30.51
C PHE A 189 15.41 -8.23 -31.46
N GLY A 190 16.15 -7.99 -32.55
CA GLY A 190 15.87 -6.93 -33.50
C GLY A 190 16.43 -5.57 -33.06
N ASP A 191 16.62 -4.69 -34.02
CA ASP A 191 16.99 -3.30 -33.86
C ASP A 191 16.03 -2.43 -34.67
N LEU A 192 15.48 -1.40 -34.05
CA LEU A 192 14.43 -0.59 -34.68
C LEU A 192 14.96 0.20 -35.89
N ASP A 193 16.21 0.65 -35.85
CA ASP A 193 16.81 1.42 -36.94
C ASP A 193 17.32 0.51 -38.07
N GLU A 194 17.90 -0.68 -37.75
CA GLU A 194 18.45 -1.60 -38.72
C GLU A 194 17.39 -2.55 -39.31
N ASN A 195 16.54 -3.14 -38.45
CA ASN A 195 15.60 -4.19 -38.83
C ASN A 195 14.16 -3.68 -38.96
N GLY A 196 13.87 -2.45 -38.48
CA GLY A 196 12.52 -1.90 -38.44
C GLY A 196 11.63 -2.48 -37.33
N TYR A 197 12.19 -3.26 -36.42
CA TYR A 197 11.48 -3.78 -35.24
C TYR A 197 12.42 -4.08 -34.09
N ASN A 198 11.87 -4.06 -32.85
CA ASN A 198 12.51 -4.61 -31.68
C ASN A 198 11.45 -5.30 -30.82
N VAL A 199 11.74 -6.50 -30.37
CA VAL A 199 10.83 -7.30 -29.50
C VAL A 199 11.65 -7.77 -28.30
N PHE A 200 11.17 -7.50 -27.11
CA PHE A 200 11.84 -7.95 -25.88
C PHE A 200 10.83 -8.19 -24.74
N GLY A 201 11.26 -8.94 -23.75
CA GLY A 201 10.40 -9.25 -22.60
C GLY A 201 11.17 -9.86 -21.45
N VAL A 202 10.47 -9.96 -20.32
CA VAL A 202 10.97 -10.50 -19.05
C VAL A 202 10.00 -11.53 -18.50
N ILE A 203 10.54 -12.56 -17.88
CA ILE A 203 9.88 -13.43 -16.92
C ILE A 203 10.61 -13.21 -15.60
N ASP A 204 9.87 -12.79 -14.57
CA ASP A 204 10.39 -12.50 -13.23
C ASP A 204 9.64 -13.35 -12.22
N TYR A 205 10.37 -14.06 -11.37
CA TYR A 205 9.83 -14.88 -10.28
C TYR A 205 10.50 -14.50 -8.97
N ARG A 206 9.69 -14.29 -7.93
CA ARG A 206 10.17 -13.97 -6.59
C ARG A 206 9.40 -14.78 -5.56
N LYS A 207 10.13 -15.26 -4.55
CA LYS A 207 9.56 -15.97 -3.41
C LYS A 207 10.18 -15.42 -2.12
N GLY A 208 9.32 -15.18 -1.12
CA GLY A 208 9.72 -14.79 0.24
C GLY A 208 9.12 -15.74 1.25
N ASP A 209 9.92 -16.15 2.25
CA ASP A 209 9.45 -16.96 3.36
C ASP A 209 8.93 -16.06 4.50
N ASP A 210 8.03 -16.58 5.31
CA ASP A 210 7.39 -15.87 6.42
C ASP A 210 8.34 -15.65 7.62
N VAL A 211 7.97 -14.70 8.46
CA VAL A 211 8.58 -14.47 9.79
C VAL A 211 7.49 -14.51 10.85
N MET A 212 7.69 -15.34 11.87
CA MET A 212 6.76 -15.41 13.00
C MET A 212 7.15 -14.39 14.10
N ALA A 213 6.17 -13.91 14.84
CA ALA A 213 6.38 -12.95 15.93
C ALA A 213 7.41 -13.43 16.97
N GLN A 214 7.39 -14.73 17.29
CA GLN A 214 8.31 -15.37 18.22
C GLN A 214 9.78 -15.37 17.76
N ASP A 215 10.02 -15.26 16.46
CA ASP A 215 11.34 -15.28 15.85
C ASP A 215 12.02 -13.89 15.82
N ARG A 216 11.40 -12.86 16.40
CA ARG A 216 11.97 -11.50 16.49
C ARG A 216 11.86 -10.95 17.91
N LYS A 217 12.95 -10.34 18.37
CA LYS A 217 13.06 -9.77 19.73
C LYS A 217 11.97 -8.72 20.00
N VAL A 218 11.64 -7.88 19.03
CA VAL A 218 10.66 -6.79 19.14
C VAL A 218 9.23 -7.29 19.30
N SER A 219 8.88 -8.45 18.73
CA SER A 219 7.50 -8.97 18.65
C SER A 219 7.22 -10.24 19.45
N ARG A 220 8.27 -10.96 19.90
CA ARG A 220 8.11 -12.28 20.55
C ARG A 220 7.25 -12.26 21.83
N ARG A 221 7.12 -11.10 22.48
CA ARG A 221 6.26 -10.94 23.66
C ARG A 221 4.79 -10.75 23.30
N GLY A 222 4.48 -10.61 22.01
CA GLY A 222 3.13 -10.40 21.52
C GLY A 222 2.46 -9.21 22.17
N GLY A 223 1.25 -9.41 22.70
CA GLY A 223 0.44 -8.36 23.33
C GLY A 223 0.84 -7.97 24.76
N ILE A 224 1.96 -8.49 25.29
CA ILE A 224 2.42 -8.21 26.67
C ILE A 224 3.65 -7.31 26.60
N LEU A 225 3.45 -6.00 26.74
CA LEU A 225 4.49 -4.96 26.70
C LEU A 225 4.43 -4.11 27.97
N PRO A 226 4.98 -4.59 29.11
CA PRO A 226 4.84 -3.93 30.40
C PRO A 226 5.46 -2.53 30.44
N GLU A 227 6.55 -2.32 29.69
CA GLU A 227 7.21 -1.01 29.56
C GLU A 227 6.34 0.05 28.86
N LEU A 228 5.33 -0.38 28.08
CA LEU A 228 4.34 0.49 27.43
C LEU A 228 3.00 0.48 28.19
N GLY A 229 2.90 -0.23 29.32
CA GLY A 229 1.66 -0.40 30.07
C GLY A 229 0.59 -1.21 29.29
N VAL A 230 1.03 -2.06 28.34
CA VAL A 230 0.12 -2.78 27.43
C VAL A 230 -0.02 -4.23 27.82
N ASN A 231 -1.28 -4.68 27.97
CA ASN A 231 -1.66 -6.08 28.03
C ASN A 231 -2.89 -6.30 27.14
N ARG A 232 -2.66 -6.87 25.95
CA ARG A 232 -3.69 -7.15 24.93
C ARG A 232 -3.93 -8.65 24.74
N THR A 233 -3.84 -9.39 25.80
CA THR A 233 -4.18 -10.81 25.80
C THR A 233 -5.68 -10.98 25.60
N SER A 234 -6.07 -12.03 24.87
CA SER A 234 -7.47 -12.35 24.52
C SER A 234 -8.19 -13.09 25.66
N SER A 235 -9.47 -12.79 25.87
CA SER A 235 -10.35 -13.56 26.76
C SER A 235 -10.84 -14.87 26.12
N GLY A 236 -10.78 -14.98 24.78
CA GLY A 236 -10.97 -16.25 24.09
C GLY A 236 -9.74 -17.13 24.26
N THR A 237 -9.84 -18.19 25.00
CA THR A 237 -8.70 -19.01 25.48
C THR A 237 -9.04 -20.50 25.50
N PHE A 238 -8.03 -21.33 25.70
CA PHE A 238 -8.17 -22.75 26.01
C PHE A 238 -7.30 -23.09 27.23
N PRO A 239 -7.87 -23.57 28.32
CA PRO A 239 -9.30 -23.84 28.59
C PRO A 239 -10.23 -22.63 28.42
N ALA A 240 -11.52 -22.87 28.00
CA ALA A 240 -12.45 -21.78 27.72
C ALA A 240 -12.79 -20.98 28.99
N ASN A 241 -13.03 -19.67 28.82
CA ASN A 241 -13.66 -18.86 29.86
C ASN A 241 -15.19 -18.95 29.76
N VAL A 242 -15.84 -18.81 30.89
CA VAL A 242 -17.29 -18.63 31.00
C VAL A 242 -17.55 -17.15 31.31
N PRO A 243 -18.15 -16.36 30.39
CA PRO A 243 -18.35 -14.92 30.58
C PRO A 243 -19.09 -14.61 31.90
N GLY A 244 -18.52 -13.65 32.66
CA GLY A 244 -19.07 -13.22 33.95
C GLY A 244 -18.90 -14.18 35.14
N LEU A 245 -18.41 -15.43 34.88
CA LEU A 245 -18.17 -16.42 35.92
C LEU A 245 -16.68 -16.80 36.09
N GLY A 246 -15.87 -16.59 35.03
CA GLY A 246 -14.42 -16.87 35.07
C GLY A 246 -14.04 -18.15 34.34
N ASN A 247 -12.95 -18.82 34.80
CA ASN A 247 -12.41 -20.02 34.19
C ASN A 247 -12.24 -21.12 35.24
N PRO A 248 -12.72 -22.36 34.99
CA PRO A 248 -12.62 -23.48 35.94
C PRO A 248 -11.17 -23.80 36.36
N TYR A 249 -10.17 -23.41 35.57
CA TYR A 249 -8.75 -23.69 35.81
C TYR A 249 -7.92 -22.43 36.16
N ALA A 250 -8.52 -21.26 36.34
CA ALA A 250 -7.79 -20.03 36.60
C ALA A 250 -6.93 -20.11 37.89
N SER A 251 -7.50 -20.71 38.97
CA SER A 251 -6.82 -20.89 40.26
C SER A 251 -5.65 -21.89 40.21
N THR A 252 -5.60 -22.77 39.19
CA THR A 252 -4.55 -23.77 38.98
C THR A 252 -3.56 -23.40 37.87
N GLY A 253 -3.62 -22.15 37.33
CA GLY A 253 -2.68 -21.64 36.35
C GLY A 253 -3.09 -21.79 34.89
N CYS A 254 -4.40 -22.00 34.60
CA CYS A 254 -4.93 -22.01 33.22
C CYS A 254 -4.39 -23.11 32.31
N GLY A 255 -3.93 -24.23 32.86
CA GLY A 255 -3.32 -25.33 32.10
C GLY A 255 -1.82 -25.17 31.87
N ASN A 256 -1.26 -25.86 30.87
CA ASN A 256 0.17 -25.93 30.61
C ASN A 256 0.65 -25.15 29.40
N ASP A 257 -0.23 -24.41 28.72
CA ASP A 257 0.18 -23.60 27.57
C ASP A 257 0.87 -22.32 28.06
N PRO A 258 2.16 -22.10 27.69
CA PRO A 258 2.90 -20.93 28.12
C PRO A 258 2.33 -19.59 27.60
N LEU A 259 1.44 -19.65 26.61
CA LEU A 259 0.74 -18.49 26.04
C LEU A 259 -0.54 -18.15 26.81
N VAL A 260 -0.94 -18.98 27.77
CA VAL A 260 -2.14 -18.78 28.58
C VAL A 260 -1.75 -18.55 30.04
N ALA A 261 -2.29 -17.48 30.62
CA ALA A 261 -2.03 -17.16 32.01
C ALA A 261 -3.26 -16.53 32.67
N SER A 262 -3.39 -16.69 33.98
CA SER A 262 -4.31 -15.91 34.81
C SER A 262 -3.57 -14.76 35.46
N THR A 263 -4.12 -13.55 35.37
CA THR A 263 -3.59 -12.34 36.01
C THR A 263 -4.38 -11.93 37.25
N ASP A 264 -5.61 -12.45 37.39
CA ASP A 264 -6.57 -12.12 38.45
C ASP A 264 -6.96 -13.33 39.33
N GLY A 265 -6.55 -14.54 38.93
CA GLY A 265 -6.95 -15.80 39.57
C GLY A 265 -8.37 -16.26 39.22
N GLU A 266 -9.10 -15.49 38.42
CA GLU A 266 -10.50 -15.76 38.04
C GLU A 266 -10.67 -16.11 36.56
N THR A 267 -9.89 -15.45 35.66
CA THR A 267 -9.97 -15.64 34.21
C THR A 267 -8.66 -16.09 33.63
N CYS A 268 -8.71 -16.81 32.50
CA CYS A 268 -7.53 -17.13 31.69
C CYS A 268 -7.41 -16.16 30.52
N ARG A 269 -6.18 -15.83 30.12
CA ARG A 269 -5.89 -14.89 29.03
C ARG A 269 -4.85 -15.50 28.09
N TYR A 270 -5.12 -15.42 26.77
CA TYR A 270 -4.26 -15.98 25.72
C TYR A 270 -3.47 -14.88 25.00
N ASN A 271 -2.16 -15.05 24.87
CA ASN A 271 -1.29 -14.11 24.15
C ASN A 271 -1.28 -14.40 22.66
N SER A 272 -2.36 -14.01 21.98
CA SER A 272 -2.59 -14.31 20.56
C SER A 272 -1.58 -13.69 19.60
N GLN A 273 -1.03 -12.52 19.94
CA GLN A 273 -0.07 -11.82 19.08
C GLN A 273 1.33 -12.42 19.09
N ALA A 274 1.66 -13.30 20.04
CA ALA A 274 2.96 -13.98 20.07
C ALA A 274 3.10 -15.09 19.01
N VAL A 275 1.99 -15.55 18.44
CA VAL A 275 1.97 -16.70 17.51
C VAL A 275 1.61 -16.34 16.07
N ILE A 276 1.47 -15.06 15.76
CA ILE A 276 1.15 -14.62 14.39
C ILE A 276 2.39 -14.52 13.50
N GLY A 277 2.20 -14.60 12.18
CA GLY A 277 3.17 -14.13 11.21
C GLY A 277 3.28 -12.61 11.25
N ILE A 278 4.49 -12.05 11.23
CA ILE A 278 4.74 -10.61 11.15
C ILE A 278 5.27 -10.17 9.79
N VAL A 279 5.79 -11.10 9.01
CA VAL A 279 6.03 -10.98 7.57
C VAL A 279 5.33 -12.17 6.93
N PRO A 280 4.45 -11.99 5.96
CA PRO A 280 3.76 -13.08 5.31
C PRO A 280 4.66 -13.79 4.30
N LYS A 281 4.37 -15.05 4.01
CA LYS A 281 4.96 -15.74 2.88
C LYS A 281 4.43 -15.16 1.58
N THR A 282 5.31 -14.91 0.61
CA THR A 282 4.96 -14.34 -0.70
C THR A 282 5.47 -15.20 -1.84
N GLU A 283 4.70 -15.24 -2.94
CA GLU A 283 5.11 -15.83 -4.20
C GLU A 283 4.57 -14.97 -5.35
N ASP A 284 5.50 -14.40 -6.13
CA ASP A 284 5.18 -13.48 -7.22
C ASP A 284 5.76 -14.01 -8.53
N ILE A 285 4.96 -13.98 -9.57
CA ILE A 285 5.41 -14.19 -10.95
C ILE A 285 4.89 -13.05 -11.82
N SER A 286 5.76 -12.49 -12.65
CA SER A 286 5.37 -11.51 -13.65
C SER A 286 6.02 -11.80 -15.00
N VAL A 287 5.25 -11.59 -16.06
CA VAL A 287 5.69 -11.72 -17.46
C VAL A 287 5.33 -10.41 -18.15
N MET A 288 6.32 -9.73 -18.71
CA MET A 288 6.07 -8.54 -19.49
C MET A 288 6.82 -8.59 -20.81
N GLY A 289 6.13 -8.21 -21.88
CA GLY A 289 6.71 -8.09 -23.22
C GLY A 289 6.36 -6.78 -23.86
N ARG A 290 7.27 -6.28 -24.71
CA ARG A 290 7.05 -5.14 -25.58
C ARG A 290 7.58 -5.40 -26.97
N ALA A 291 6.79 -5.05 -27.96
CA ALA A 291 7.16 -5.09 -29.38
C ALA A 291 6.96 -3.69 -29.97
N THR A 292 7.97 -3.22 -30.71
CA THR A 292 7.90 -1.96 -31.45
C THR A 292 8.23 -2.26 -32.91
N PHE A 293 7.38 -1.79 -33.82
CA PHE A 293 7.52 -1.97 -35.27
C PHE A 293 7.50 -0.60 -35.95
N LYS A 294 8.46 -0.33 -36.79
CA LYS A 294 8.50 0.84 -37.66
C LYS A 294 7.49 0.65 -38.79
N LEU A 295 6.39 1.39 -38.78
CA LEU A 295 5.39 1.35 -39.84
C LEU A 295 5.86 2.08 -41.10
N ASN A 296 6.53 3.20 -40.90
CA ASN A 296 7.21 4.03 -41.89
C ASN A 296 8.25 4.92 -41.18
N ASP A 297 8.81 5.91 -41.85
CA ASP A 297 9.82 6.77 -41.26
C ASP A 297 9.28 7.69 -40.15
N ASP A 298 7.98 7.91 -40.13
CA ASP A 298 7.33 8.85 -39.21
C ASP A 298 6.58 8.14 -38.06
N PHE A 299 6.16 6.87 -38.23
CA PHE A 299 5.30 6.17 -37.27
C PHE A 299 5.85 4.82 -36.84
N ASN A 300 5.74 4.55 -35.55
CA ASN A 300 5.94 3.24 -34.93
C ASN A 300 4.61 2.70 -34.39
N ALA A 301 4.41 1.39 -34.54
CA ALA A 301 3.40 0.63 -33.81
C ALA A 301 4.03 0.01 -32.57
N ILE A 302 3.31 0.01 -31.45
CA ILE A 302 3.74 -0.53 -30.16
C ILE A 302 2.69 -1.51 -29.66
N ALA A 303 3.14 -2.66 -29.21
CA ALA A 303 2.32 -3.63 -28.49
C ALA A 303 3.00 -3.98 -27.15
N GLU A 304 2.22 -4.03 -26.06
CA GLU A 304 2.69 -4.44 -24.74
C GLU A 304 1.74 -5.50 -24.17
N TYR A 305 2.32 -6.47 -23.48
CA TYR A 305 1.59 -7.42 -22.65
C TYR A 305 2.23 -7.49 -21.27
N LEU A 306 1.40 -7.46 -20.22
CA LEU A 306 1.80 -7.69 -18.84
C LEU A 306 0.86 -8.73 -18.22
N TYR A 307 1.43 -9.75 -17.63
CA TYR A 307 0.78 -10.68 -16.73
C TYR A 307 1.52 -10.63 -15.38
N ALA A 308 0.77 -10.58 -14.29
CA ALA A 308 1.33 -10.75 -12.96
C ALA A 308 0.39 -11.55 -12.08
N ARG A 309 0.97 -12.40 -11.21
CA ARG A 309 0.28 -13.09 -10.13
C ARG A 309 1.09 -12.91 -8.86
N ASN A 310 0.45 -12.32 -7.88
CA ASN A 310 0.99 -12.14 -6.54
C ASN A 310 0.18 -13.01 -5.57
N GLU A 311 0.85 -13.79 -4.78
CA GLU A 311 0.27 -14.65 -3.77
C GLU A 311 0.86 -14.34 -2.40
N VAL A 312 -0.01 -14.12 -1.41
CA VAL A 312 0.36 -13.83 -0.04
C VAL A 312 -0.34 -14.81 0.88
N THR A 313 0.44 -15.54 1.69
CA THR A 313 -0.08 -16.44 2.71
C THR A 313 0.17 -15.82 4.08
N THR A 314 -0.90 -15.60 4.83
CA THR A 314 -0.86 -15.03 6.18
C THR A 314 -1.20 -16.09 7.23
N SER A 315 -0.53 -15.98 8.39
CA SER A 315 -0.78 -16.81 9.56
C SER A 315 -1.17 -15.91 10.74
N VAL A 316 -2.38 -16.10 11.27
CA VAL A 316 -2.84 -15.40 12.46
C VAL A 316 -3.20 -16.40 13.56
N ALA A 317 -3.42 -15.93 14.77
CA ALA A 317 -3.71 -16.79 15.93
C ALA A 317 -4.87 -17.77 15.67
N PRO A 318 -4.92 -18.90 16.36
CA PRO A 318 -6.00 -19.89 16.23
C PRO A 318 -7.39 -19.28 16.34
N ASP A 319 -8.37 -19.88 15.71
CA ASP A 319 -9.75 -19.39 15.66
C ASP A 319 -10.36 -19.23 17.07
N VAL A 320 -11.30 -18.28 17.21
CA VAL A 320 -11.88 -17.93 18.51
C VAL A 320 -13.38 -17.67 18.39
N PHE A 321 -14.12 -18.19 19.34
CA PHE A 321 -15.55 -18.03 19.45
C PHE A 321 -15.93 -17.36 20.78
N PHE A 322 -16.92 -16.48 20.74
CA PHE A 322 -17.42 -15.74 21.90
C PHE A 322 -18.93 -15.98 22.15
N ASP A 323 -19.54 -16.86 21.38
CA ASP A 323 -20.98 -17.10 21.34
C ASP A 323 -21.38 -18.60 21.26
N LEU A 324 -20.40 -19.50 21.44
CA LEU A 324 -20.70 -20.92 21.59
C LEU A 324 -21.29 -21.19 22.98
N THR A 325 -22.20 -22.16 23.05
CA THR A 325 -22.89 -22.51 24.30
C THR A 325 -22.59 -23.94 24.73
N LEU A 326 -22.59 -24.17 26.04
CA LEU A 326 -22.47 -25.51 26.62
C LEU A 326 -23.69 -25.81 27.51
N ASP A 327 -24.43 -26.89 27.18
CA ASP A 327 -25.59 -27.29 27.90
C ASP A 327 -25.23 -27.98 29.24
N PRO A 328 -26.04 -27.81 30.33
CA PRO A 328 -25.83 -28.48 31.62
C PRO A 328 -25.74 -30.01 31.57
N SER A 329 -26.30 -30.63 30.53
CA SER A 329 -26.24 -32.09 30.33
C SER A 329 -24.88 -32.57 29.79
N SER A 330 -24.03 -31.64 29.29
CA SER A 330 -22.69 -32.01 28.80
C SER A 330 -21.82 -32.61 29.92
N LYS A 331 -21.13 -33.71 29.59
CA LYS A 331 -20.16 -34.33 30.53
C LYS A 331 -19.02 -33.39 30.94
N TYR A 332 -18.76 -32.34 30.12
CA TYR A 332 -17.74 -31.33 30.35
C TYR A 332 -18.24 -30.06 31.04
N TYR A 333 -19.55 -30.01 31.38
CA TYR A 333 -20.09 -28.85 32.10
C TYR A 333 -19.43 -28.71 33.47
N PRO A 334 -19.06 -27.49 33.92
CA PRO A 334 -18.40 -27.28 35.21
C PRO A 334 -19.18 -27.88 36.38
N GLY A 335 -18.52 -28.79 37.11
CA GLY A 335 -19.15 -29.53 38.23
C GLY A 335 -19.67 -30.89 37.87
N ASN A 336 -19.67 -31.33 36.60
CA ASN A 336 -20.13 -32.69 36.21
C ASN A 336 -19.03 -33.79 36.38
N GLY A 337 -17.97 -33.50 37.12
CA GLY A 337 -16.95 -34.49 37.54
C GLY A 337 -15.70 -34.51 36.68
N ILE A 338 -15.70 -34.01 35.42
CA ILE A 338 -14.54 -33.86 34.55
C ILE A 338 -13.94 -32.48 34.69
N THR A 339 -14.76 -31.44 34.50
CA THR A 339 -14.36 -30.03 34.65
C THR A 339 -14.63 -29.58 36.09
N PRO A 340 -13.69 -28.88 36.75
CA PRO A 340 -13.90 -28.35 38.09
C PRO A 340 -15.18 -27.50 38.17
N ALA A 341 -15.86 -27.53 39.31
CA ALA A 341 -17.03 -26.70 39.53
C ALA A 341 -16.68 -25.22 39.48
N LEU A 342 -17.54 -24.42 38.84
CA LEU A 342 -17.42 -22.97 38.76
C LEU A 342 -18.64 -22.35 39.45
N ALA A 343 -18.41 -21.44 40.40
CA ALA A 343 -19.51 -20.85 41.17
C ALA A 343 -20.42 -20.03 40.29
N GLY A 344 -21.73 -20.11 40.50
CA GLY A 344 -22.71 -19.32 39.74
C GLY A 344 -23.17 -19.96 38.42
N THR A 345 -22.66 -21.13 38.03
CA THR A 345 -23.13 -21.81 36.82
C THR A 345 -24.57 -22.30 37.00
N SER A 346 -25.46 -21.94 36.07
CA SER A 346 -26.86 -22.40 36.04
C SER A 346 -27.40 -22.28 34.60
N GLY A 347 -28.11 -23.30 34.12
CA GLY A 347 -28.58 -23.34 32.72
C GLY A 347 -27.43 -23.43 31.69
N PRO A 348 -27.73 -23.26 30.41
CA PRO A 348 -26.69 -23.17 29.38
C PRO A 348 -25.71 -22.02 29.66
N ILE A 349 -24.42 -22.25 29.47
CA ILE A 349 -23.35 -21.24 29.65
C ILE A 349 -22.72 -20.92 28.33
N ASP A 350 -22.41 -19.63 28.13
CA ASP A 350 -21.62 -19.16 26.98
C ASP A 350 -20.14 -19.48 27.20
N LEU A 351 -19.42 -19.70 26.11
CA LEU A 351 -18.00 -20.02 26.11
C LEU A 351 -17.20 -19.01 25.29
N TYR A 352 -16.12 -18.49 25.87
CA TYR A 352 -15.06 -17.80 25.14
C TYR A 352 -13.95 -18.83 24.86
N LEU A 353 -14.08 -19.51 23.71
CA LEU A 353 -13.29 -20.68 23.36
C LEU A 353 -12.28 -20.36 22.25
N ARG A 354 -11.04 -20.78 22.43
CA ARG A 354 -10.00 -20.76 21.39
C ARG A 354 -9.75 -22.15 20.86
N SER A 355 -9.67 -22.24 19.53
CA SER A 355 -9.35 -23.48 18.80
C SER A 355 -7.96 -24.01 19.15
N GLN A 356 -7.82 -25.33 19.10
CA GLN A 356 -6.54 -26.06 19.17
C GLN A 356 -6.15 -26.66 17.81
N ALA A 357 -6.84 -26.29 16.71
CA ALA A 357 -6.52 -26.71 15.34
C ALA A 357 -5.30 -25.99 14.72
N GLY A 358 -4.55 -25.24 15.52
CA GLY A 358 -3.43 -24.41 15.03
C GLY A 358 -3.84 -23.05 14.53
N ASN A 359 -2.88 -22.30 13.98
CA ASN A 359 -3.07 -20.97 13.46
C ASN A 359 -4.05 -20.97 12.26
N ARG A 360 -4.85 -19.91 12.16
CA ARG A 360 -5.64 -19.63 10.96
C ARG A 360 -4.69 -19.20 9.84
N ILE A 361 -4.68 -19.96 8.77
CA ILE A 361 -3.87 -19.71 7.58
C ILE A 361 -4.80 -19.36 6.43
N SER A 362 -4.61 -18.19 5.85
CA SER A 362 -5.34 -17.74 4.68
C SER A 362 -4.38 -17.38 3.55
N ASN A 363 -4.88 -17.54 2.33
CA ASN A 363 -4.16 -17.25 1.11
C ASN A 363 -4.94 -16.22 0.31
N SER A 364 -4.24 -15.19 -0.13
CA SER A 364 -4.78 -14.16 -0.99
C SER A 364 -4.01 -14.13 -2.30
N ILE A 365 -4.72 -14.16 -3.42
CA ILE A 365 -4.12 -14.15 -4.78
C ILE A 365 -4.65 -12.96 -5.54
N ASN A 366 -3.74 -12.15 -6.06
CA ASN A 366 -3.99 -11.11 -7.05
C ASN A 366 -3.44 -11.52 -8.40
N GLN A 367 -4.23 -11.40 -9.47
CA GLN A 367 -3.78 -11.59 -10.84
C GLN A 367 -4.12 -10.35 -11.66
N SER A 368 -3.19 -9.94 -12.52
CA SER A 368 -3.39 -8.81 -13.43
C SER A 368 -2.94 -9.18 -14.84
N HIS A 369 -3.77 -8.84 -15.82
CA HIS A 369 -3.44 -8.89 -17.24
C HIS A 369 -3.59 -7.50 -17.82
N ARG A 370 -2.64 -7.06 -18.65
CA ARG A 370 -2.75 -5.82 -19.41
C ARG A 370 -2.24 -6.03 -20.83
N ILE A 371 -3.06 -5.62 -21.77
CA ILE A 371 -2.72 -5.57 -23.20
C ILE A 371 -2.80 -4.12 -23.63
N PHE A 372 -1.77 -3.64 -24.29
CA PHE A 372 -1.74 -2.33 -24.94
C PHE A 372 -1.36 -2.48 -26.40
N ALA A 373 -2.06 -1.79 -27.29
CA ALA A 373 -1.70 -1.61 -28.68
C ALA A 373 -1.86 -0.14 -29.06
N GLY A 374 -0.87 0.45 -29.70
CA GLY A 374 -0.87 1.86 -30.03
C GLY A 374 0.09 2.24 -31.14
N ILE A 375 0.03 3.51 -31.50
CA ILE A 375 0.92 4.14 -32.48
C ILE A 375 1.52 5.41 -31.86
N GLU A 376 2.76 5.69 -32.20
CA GLU A 376 3.44 6.93 -31.91
C GLU A 376 4.21 7.42 -33.13
N GLY A 377 4.19 8.72 -33.38
CA GLY A 377 4.92 9.27 -34.54
C GLY A 377 4.67 10.75 -34.73
N GLU A 378 5.20 11.29 -35.84
CA GLU A 378 5.05 12.69 -36.22
C GLU A 378 4.44 12.80 -37.63
N THR A 379 3.44 13.66 -37.81
CA THR A 379 2.91 13.99 -39.12
C THR A 379 2.49 15.45 -39.18
N HIS A 380 2.86 16.15 -40.25
CA HIS A 380 2.57 17.57 -40.46
C HIS A 380 2.97 18.45 -39.25
N GLY A 381 4.05 18.10 -38.58
CA GLY A 381 4.55 18.78 -37.39
C GLY A 381 3.74 18.52 -36.10
N TRP A 382 2.81 17.55 -36.12
CA TRP A 382 2.13 17.04 -34.95
C TRP A 382 2.81 15.76 -34.45
N ASP A 383 3.25 15.77 -33.23
CA ASP A 383 3.56 14.55 -32.48
C ASP A 383 2.27 13.87 -32.06
N ILE A 384 2.03 12.64 -32.47
CA ILE A 384 0.82 11.86 -32.19
C ILE A 384 1.20 10.67 -31.32
N ASN A 385 0.36 10.40 -30.29
CA ASN A 385 0.40 9.21 -29.49
C ASN A 385 -1.04 8.75 -29.21
N SER A 386 -1.38 7.52 -29.61
CA SER A 386 -2.74 6.98 -29.46
C SER A 386 -2.68 5.49 -29.21
N GLY A 387 -3.67 4.97 -28.49
CA GLY A 387 -3.72 3.54 -28.25
C GLY A 387 -4.98 3.06 -27.54
N VAL A 388 -5.06 1.75 -27.45
CA VAL A 388 -6.08 1.02 -26.73
C VAL A 388 -5.40 0.18 -25.65
N THR A 389 -5.87 0.30 -24.43
CA THR A 389 -5.44 -0.52 -23.28
C THR A 389 -6.64 -1.31 -22.77
N TYR A 390 -6.49 -2.61 -22.68
CA TYR A 390 -7.37 -3.49 -21.90
C TYR A 390 -6.59 -4.00 -20.69
N ALA A 391 -7.17 -3.90 -19.51
CA ALA A 391 -6.58 -4.43 -18.29
C ALA A 391 -7.64 -5.16 -17.46
N HIS A 392 -7.30 -6.36 -17.01
CA HIS A 392 -8.10 -7.20 -16.12
C HIS A 392 -7.33 -7.41 -14.83
N SER A 393 -7.98 -7.17 -13.70
CA SER A 393 -7.48 -7.50 -12.37
C SER A 393 -8.46 -8.45 -11.69
N SER A 394 -7.95 -9.48 -11.03
CA SER A 394 -8.76 -10.38 -10.21
C SER A 394 -8.10 -10.60 -8.86
N ALA A 395 -8.91 -10.70 -7.82
CA ALA A 395 -8.49 -11.02 -6.46
C ALA A 395 -9.31 -12.18 -5.91
N SER A 396 -8.70 -13.05 -5.11
CA SER A 396 -9.41 -14.11 -4.41
C SER A 396 -8.76 -14.42 -3.07
N ASP A 397 -9.59 -14.61 -2.05
CA ASP A 397 -9.18 -15.04 -0.73
C ASP A 397 -9.68 -16.45 -0.42
N ALA A 398 -8.82 -17.26 0.20
CA ALA A 398 -9.10 -18.64 0.55
C ALA A 398 -8.62 -18.97 1.97
N ILE A 399 -9.36 -19.80 2.64
CA ILE A 399 -8.95 -20.48 3.86
C ILE A 399 -8.10 -21.68 3.46
N LEU A 400 -6.92 -21.83 4.05
CA LEU A 400 -6.06 -23.00 3.90
C LEU A 400 -6.17 -23.95 5.10
N SER A 401 -6.25 -23.42 6.33
CA SER A 401 -6.41 -24.21 7.56
C SER A 401 -6.75 -23.34 8.77
N GLY A 402 -7.07 -23.98 9.91
CA GLY A 402 -7.21 -23.35 11.22
C GLY A 402 -8.49 -22.56 11.47
N TYR A 403 -9.34 -22.39 10.47
CA TYR A 403 -10.70 -21.87 10.63
C TYR A 403 -11.66 -23.02 10.87
N LEU A 404 -12.61 -22.85 11.78
CA LEU A 404 -13.53 -23.91 12.19
C LEU A 404 -14.97 -23.64 11.72
N ASN A 405 -15.66 -24.72 11.42
CA ASN A 405 -17.10 -24.71 11.15
C ASN A 405 -17.87 -24.44 12.45
N TYR A 406 -18.54 -23.29 12.50
CA TYR A 406 -19.28 -22.84 13.67
C TYR A 406 -20.33 -23.87 14.13
N ASP A 407 -21.20 -24.31 13.21
CA ASP A 407 -22.32 -25.23 13.53
C ASP A 407 -21.81 -26.59 14.01
N LYS A 408 -20.83 -27.17 13.33
CA LYS A 408 -20.21 -28.42 13.75
C LYS A 408 -19.48 -28.31 15.08
N THR A 409 -18.85 -27.14 15.36
CA THR A 409 -18.23 -26.92 16.66
C THR A 409 -19.23 -26.86 17.76
N GLN A 410 -20.37 -26.19 17.54
CA GLN A 410 -21.50 -26.18 18.49
C GLN A 410 -22.09 -27.58 18.66
N GLU A 411 -22.26 -28.36 17.59
CA GLU A 411 -22.73 -29.75 17.64
C GLU A 411 -21.77 -30.65 18.45
N ALA A 412 -20.47 -30.50 18.24
CA ALA A 412 -19.42 -31.27 18.96
C ALA A 412 -19.40 -30.95 20.47
N LEU A 413 -19.72 -29.72 20.85
CA LEU A 413 -19.92 -29.34 22.26
C LEU A 413 -21.18 -30.00 22.84
N ASN A 414 -22.30 -29.96 22.08
CA ASN A 414 -23.57 -30.49 22.53
C ASN A 414 -23.58 -32.01 22.69
N ASN A 415 -22.91 -32.72 21.77
CA ASN A 415 -22.83 -34.20 21.83
C ASN A 415 -21.64 -34.69 22.70
N GLY A 416 -20.82 -33.78 23.23
CA GLY A 416 -19.71 -34.08 24.13
C GLY A 416 -18.51 -34.76 23.48
N THR A 417 -18.32 -34.61 22.15
CA THR A 417 -17.09 -35.03 21.46
C THR A 417 -16.00 -33.99 21.62
N LEU A 418 -16.34 -32.68 21.78
CA LEU A 418 -15.42 -31.60 22.03
C LEU A 418 -15.38 -31.20 23.51
N ASN A 419 -14.20 -31.36 24.14
CA ASN A 419 -13.95 -30.83 25.49
C ASN A 419 -13.42 -29.38 25.38
N PRO A 420 -14.17 -28.36 25.81
CA PRO A 420 -13.72 -26.95 25.74
C PRO A 420 -12.75 -26.56 26.88
N PHE A 421 -12.57 -27.42 27.90
CA PHE A 421 -11.86 -27.07 29.12
C PHE A 421 -10.56 -27.89 29.34
N GLY A 422 -10.28 -28.87 28.51
CA GLY A 422 -9.14 -29.74 28.72
C GLY A 422 -8.81 -30.64 27.54
N PRO A 423 -7.85 -31.58 27.71
CA PRO A 423 -7.48 -32.52 26.66
C PRO A 423 -8.69 -33.31 26.14
N GLN A 424 -8.67 -33.59 24.85
CA GLN A 424 -9.66 -34.47 24.23
C GLN A 424 -9.43 -35.92 24.66
N ASN A 425 -10.51 -36.70 24.72
CA ASN A 425 -10.40 -38.14 24.92
C ASN A 425 -9.64 -38.78 23.75
N ALA A 426 -9.08 -39.97 23.97
CA ALA A 426 -8.32 -40.67 22.92
C ALA A 426 -9.15 -40.96 21.66
N GLU A 427 -10.44 -41.20 21.81
CA GLU A 427 -11.43 -41.44 20.72
C GLU A 427 -11.70 -40.16 19.93
N ASP A 428 -11.63 -38.97 20.58
CA ASP A 428 -11.99 -37.68 20.05
C ASP A 428 -10.69 -36.83 19.75
N ALA A 429 -9.51 -37.41 19.79
CA ALA A 429 -8.24 -36.70 19.69
C ALA A 429 -8.06 -35.86 18.40
N GLY A 430 -8.72 -36.26 17.30
CA GLY A 430 -8.72 -35.56 16.01
C GLY A 430 -9.92 -34.63 15.80
N VAL A 431 -10.73 -34.35 16.80
CA VAL A 431 -11.97 -33.56 16.62
C VAL A 431 -11.69 -32.17 16.06
N TRP A 432 -10.64 -31.49 16.52
CA TRP A 432 -10.29 -30.15 16.03
C TRP A 432 -10.02 -30.11 14.53
N ASP A 433 -9.33 -31.10 13.98
CA ASP A 433 -9.03 -31.20 12.54
C ASP A 433 -10.29 -31.47 11.72
N GLN A 434 -11.24 -32.27 12.28
CA GLN A 434 -12.51 -32.60 11.62
C GLN A 434 -13.48 -31.43 11.54
N LEU A 435 -13.30 -30.40 12.39
CA LEU A 435 -14.07 -29.18 12.39
C LEU A 435 -13.56 -28.14 11.40
N GLY A 436 -12.40 -28.38 10.77
CA GLY A 436 -11.75 -27.47 9.87
C GLY A 436 -12.58 -27.10 8.65
N VAL A 437 -12.46 -25.84 8.20
CA VAL A 437 -13.02 -25.31 6.96
C VAL A 437 -11.89 -24.93 6.03
N GLU A 438 -11.98 -25.30 4.76
CA GLU A 438 -11.07 -24.93 3.69
C GLU A 438 -11.87 -24.44 2.48
N GLY A 439 -11.23 -23.59 1.68
CA GLY A 439 -11.81 -23.15 0.40
C GLY A 439 -11.81 -21.65 0.19
N LYS A 440 -12.14 -21.26 -1.03
CA LYS A 440 -12.26 -19.84 -1.39
C LYS A 440 -13.57 -19.27 -0.81
N TYR A 441 -13.48 -18.09 -0.18
CA TYR A 441 -14.63 -17.41 0.40
C TYR A 441 -14.93 -16.05 -0.26
N LEU A 442 -13.98 -15.49 -1.02
CA LEU A 442 -14.14 -14.21 -1.70
C LEU A 442 -13.47 -14.22 -3.06
N LYS A 443 -14.09 -13.60 -4.06
CA LYS A 443 -13.53 -13.28 -5.38
C LYS A 443 -13.95 -11.87 -5.78
N ALA A 444 -13.05 -11.16 -6.46
CA ALA A 444 -13.37 -9.89 -7.09
C ALA A 444 -12.70 -9.79 -8.47
N ASN A 445 -13.31 -9.06 -9.38
CA ASN A 445 -12.76 -8.78 -10.71
C ASN A 445 -12.97 -7.29 -11.03
N LEU A 446 -12.01 -6.73 -11.76
CA LEU A 446 -12.10 -5.39 -12.33
C LEU A 446 -11.56 -5.44 -13.75
N ASP A 447 -12.41 -5.08 -14.72
CA ASP A 447 -12.08 -4.92 -16.12
C ASP A 447 -12.03 -3.45 -16.48
N THR A 448 -10.99 -3.03 -17.18
CA THR A 448 -10.83 -1.64 -17.62
C THR A 448 -10.43 -1.60 -19.08
N THR A 449 -11.19 -0.89 -19.91
CA THR A 449 -10.85 -0.61 -21.32
C THR A 449 -10.68 0.89 -21.50
N THR A 450 -9.52 1.31 -22.03
CA THR A 450 -9.23 2.72 -22.29
C THR A 450 -8.81 2.90 -23.74
N VAL A 451 -9.39 3.89 -24.41
CA VAL A 451 -8.92 4.41 -25.70
C VAL A 451 -8.41 5.82 -25.46
N ASP A 452 -7.19 6.10 -25.86
CA ASP A 452 -6.55 7.40 -25.67
C ASP A 452 -5.96 7.97 -26.96
N PHE A 453 -5.96 9.30 -27.05
CA PHE A 453 -5.34 10.05 -28.12
C PHE A 453 -4.72 11.32 -27.56
N THR A 454 -3.49 11.60 -27.98
CA THR A 454 -2.79 12.86 -27.66
C THR A 454 -2.06 13.35 -28.89
N ALA A 455 -2.17 14.64 -29.17
CA ALA A 455 -1.45 15.31 -30.22
C ALA A 455 -0.79 16.59 -29.68
N SER A 456 0.47 16.84 -30.04
CA SER A 456 1.19 18.07 -29.64
C SER A 456 2.03 18.64 -30.77
N ARG A 457 2.15 19.98 -30.79
CA ARG A 457 3.02 20.71 -31.73
C ARG A 457 3.31 22.14 -31.26
N PRO A 458 4.34 22.77 -31.76
CA PRO A 458 4.46 24.24 -31.74
C PRO A 458 3.38 24.87 -32.61
N ILE A 459 2.65 25.88 -32.10
CA ILE A 459 1.55 26.53 -32.83
C ILE A 459 1.92 27.92 -33.38
N PHE A 460 2.72 28.70 -32.67
CA PHE A 460 3.27 29.99 -33.12
C PHE A 460 4.52 30.33 -32.34
N LYS A 461 5.27 31.31 -32.89
CA LYS A 461 6.57 31.69 -32.31
C LYS A 461 6.46 33.07 -31.64
N LEU A 462 6.89 33.13 -30.39
CA LEU A 462 7.13 34.33 -29.61
C LEU A 462 8.62 34.75 -29.71
N PRO A 463 9.00 36.01 -29.35
CA PRO A 463 10.39 36.44 -29.31
C PRO A 463 11.32 35.57 -28.43
N ALA A 464 10.73 34.88 -27.44
CA ALA A 464 11.44 34.03 -26.52
C ALA A 464 11.53 32.54 -26.94
N GLY A 465 10.72 32.10 -27.89
CA GLY A 465 10.66 30.72 -28.36
C GLY A 465 9.29 30.31 -28.93
N ASP A 466 9.15 29.05 -29.27
CA ASP A 466 7.92 28.52 -29.83
C ASP A 466 6.89 28.22 -28.71
N VAL A 467 5.61 28.58 -28.92
CA VAL A 467 4.52 28.19 -28.02
C VAL A 467 4.13 26.76 -28.34
N GLY A 468 4.38 25.86 -27.38
CA GLY A 468 3.95 24.48 -27.45
C GLY A 468 2.48 24.34 -27.10
N PHE A 469 1.78 23.47 -27.82
CA PHE A 469 0.38 23.14 -27.61
C PHE A 469 0.18 21.64 -27.63
N ALA A 470 -0.62 21.12 -26.69
CA ALA A 470 -1.09 19.74 -26.72
C ALA A 470 -2.59 19.66 -26.47
N VAL A 471 -3.20 18.67 -27.08
CA VAL A 471 -4.61 18.31 -26.86
C VAL A 471 -4.71 16.80 -26.76
N GLY A 472 -5.59 16.32 -25.90
CA GLY A 472 -5.84 14.89 -25.76
C GLY A 472 -7.29 14.61 -25.43
N ALA A 473 -7.71 13.39 -25.74
CA ALA A 473 -9.01 12.84 -25.40
C ALA A 473 -8.88 11.38 -25.00
N SER A 474 -9.74 10.94 -24.09
CA SER A 474 -9.82 9.52 -23.74
C SER A 474 -11.23 9.10 -23.41
N TYR A 475 -11.51 7.82 -23.66
CA TYR A 475 -12.70 7.13 -23.20
C TYR A 475 -12.26 5.91 -22.39
N ARG A 476 -12.82 5.75 -21.17
CA ARG A 476 -12.54 4.63 -20.29
C ARG A 476 -13.84 4.00 -19.81
N TYR A 477 -13.91 2.68 -19.88
CA TYR A 477 -14.96 1.87 -19.31
C TYR A 477 -14.37 0.98 -18.21
N GLU A 478 -15.05 0.92 -17.07
CA GLU A 478 -14.71 0.09 -15.93
C GLU A 478 -15.90 -0.79 -15.55
N ASP A 479 -15.65 -2.07 -15.29
CA ASP A 479 -16.63 -3.04 -14.81
C ASP A 479 -16.04 -3.79 -13.61
N TRP A 480 -16.74 -3.74 -12.48
CA TRP A 480 -16.28 -4.34 -11.23
C TRP A 480 -17.32 -5.29 -10.66
N THR A 481 -16.84 -6.44 -10.18
CA THR A 481 -17.65 -7.43 -9.47
C THR A 481 -16.94 -7.94 -8.24
N SER A 482 -17.67 -8.14 -7.14
CA SER A 482 -17.22 -8.84 -5.93
C SER A 482 -18.22 -9.92 -5.59
N LYS A 483 -17.73 -11.13 -5.29
CA LYS A 483 -18.55 -12.29 -5.00
C LYS A 483 -18.07 -13.02 -3.75
N VAL A 484 -18.92 -13.07 -2.74
CA VAL A 484 -18.77 -13.94 -1.58
C VAL A 484 -19.17 -15.36 -1.96
N ILE A 485 -18.35 -16.35 -1.63
CA ILE A 485 -18.68 -17.78 -1.80
C ILE A 485 -19.43 -18.22 -0.54
N ALA A 486 -20.73 -18.11 -0.60
CA ALA A 486 -21.65 -18.27 0.54
C ALA A 486 -21.46 -19.60 1.30
N ASP A 487 -21.22 -20.71 0.57
CA ASP A 487 -21.04 -22.02 1.17
C ASP A 487 -19.84 -22.09 2.13
N VAL A 488 -18.76 -21.38 1.83
CA VAL A 488 -17.56 -21.33 2.70
C VAL A 488 -17.71 -20.23 3.76
N ALA A 489 -18.19 -19.04 3.39
CA ALA A 489 -18.34 -17.91 4.29
C ALA A 489 -19.32 -18.23 5.45
N ARG A 490 -20.40 -18.98 5.17
CA ARG A 490 -21.38 -19.40 6.16
C ARG A 490 -20.80 -20.39 7.18
N LEU A 491 -19.90 -21.27 6.74
CA LEU A 491 -19.26 -22.25 7.61
C LEU A 491 -18.20 -21.61 8.52
N ALA A 492 -17.54 -20.54 8.07
CA ALA A 492 -16.50 -19.82 8.80
C ALA A 492 -16.84 -18.33 8.93
N PRO A 493 -17.77 -17.94 9.82
CA PRO A 493 -18.18 -16.54 10.03
C PRO A 493 -17.01 -15.62 10.39
N SER A 494 -15.95 -16.15 10.99
CA SER A 494 -14.71 -15.41 11.32
C SER A 494 -13.99 -14.82 10.10
N THR A 495 -14.37 -15.16 8.86
CA THR A 495 -13.93 -14.47 7.64
C THR A 495 -14.50 -13.05 7.52
N GLY A 496 -15.61 -12.76 8.22
CA GLY A 496 -16.24 -11.43 8.23
C GLY A 496 -16.98 -11.05 6.94
N ASN A 497 -17.28 -12.02 6.06
CA ASN A 497 -18.04 -11.79 4.83
C ASN A 497 -19.50 -12.23 5.03
N ASP A 498 -20.46 -11.42 4.52
CA ASP A 498 -21.87 -11.74 4.60
C ASP A 498 -22.26 -12.75 3.51
N PRO A 499 -22.64 -13.99 3.87
CA PRO A 499 -23.06 -15.00 2.90
C PRO A 499 -24.43 -14.71 2.26
N ASP A 500 -25.22 -13.80 2.81
CA ASP A 500 -26.54 -13.44 2.31
C ASP A 500 -26.51 -12.28 1.31
N GLU A 501 -25.35 -11.60 1.16
CA GLU A 501 -25.05 -10.66 0.08
C GLU A 501 -23.94 -11.21 -0.85
N PRO A 502 -24.23 -12.24 -1.64
CA PRO A 502 -23.18 -13.01 -2.29
C PRO A 502 -22.51 -12.31 -3.47
N GLU A 503 -23.15 -11.32 -4.13
CA GLU A 503 -22.61 -10.67 -5.31
C GLU A 503 -22.95 -9.19 -5.36
N ASN A 504 -21.91 -8.37 -5.56
CA ASN A 504 -22.00 -6.93 -5.77
C ASN A 504 -21.28 -6.56 -7.06
N LYS A 505 -21.80 -5.57 -7.78
CA LYS A 505 -21.27 -5.12 -9.08
C LYS A 505 -21.53 -3.66 -9.33
N GLY A 506 -20.66 -3.05 -10.13
CA GLY A 506 -20.79 -1.70 -10.61
C GLY A 506 -20.00 -1.48 -11.87
N ASP A 507 -20.49 -0.60 -12.73
CA ASP A 507 -19.80 -0.20 -13.95
C ASP A 507 -19.78 1.33 -14.10
N ARG A 508 -18.86 1.82 -14.93
CA ARG A 508 -18.63 3.23 -15.11
C ARG A 508 -18.09 3.56 -16.50
N ASN A 509 -18.59 4.65 -17.07
CA ASN A 509 -18.07 5.25 -18.29
C ASN A 509 -17.49 6.63 -18.00
N ILE A 510 -16.30 6.91 -18.54
CA ILE A 510 -15.58 8.16 -18.34
C ILE A 510 -15.16 8.70 -19.70
N LYS A 511 -15.55 9.94 -20.00
CA LYS A 511 -15.11 10.69 -21.19
C LYS A 511 -14.28 11.86 -20.74
N SER A 512 -13.13 12.05 -21.38
CA SER A 512 -12.20 13.08 -20.93
C SER A 512 -11.61 13.84 -22.12
N VAL A 513 -11.40 15.15 -21.94
CA VAL A 513 -10.62 15.98 -22.85
C VAL A 513 -9.68 16.86 -22.05
N PHE A 514 -8.48 17.09 -22.56
CA PHE A 514 -7.53 18.01 -21.94
C PHE A 514 -6.79 18.85 -22.98
N THR A 515 -6.27 19.97 -22.53
CA THR A 515 -5.39 20.85 -23.32
C THR A 515 -4.25 21.38 -22.47
N GLU A 516 -3.10 21.61 -23.10
CA GLU A 516 -1.90 22.12 -22.46
C GLU A 516 -1.22 23.14 -23.38
N PHE A 517 -0.76 24.25 -22.80
CA PHE A 517 0.07 25.27 -23.43
C PHE A 517 1.38 25.42 -22.66
N HIS A 518 2.50 25.44 -23.37
CA HIS A 518 3.81 25.84 -22.87
C HIS A 518 4.20 27.15 -23.55
N ILE A 519 4.33 28.23 -22.78
CA ILE A 519 4.45 29.59 -23.28
C ILE A 519 5.77 30.19 -22.82
N PRO A 520 6.79 30.36 -23.68
CA PRO A 520 8.02 31.08 -23.36
C PRO A 520 7.74 32.60 -23.35
N LEU A 521 7.45 33.13 -22.15
CA LEU A 521 7.12 34.56 -21.97
C LEU A 521 8.37 35.45 -22.13
N HIS A 522 9.51 34.97 -21.66
CA HIS A 522 10.82 35.59 -21.79
C HIS A 522 11.88 34.51 -21.90
N LYS A 523 13.11 34.84 -22.35
CA LYS A 523 14.22 33.86 -22.44
C LYS A 523 14.56 33.14 -21.12
N THR A 524 14.14 33.74 -20.01
CA THR A 524 14.35 33.22 -18.65
C THR A 524 13.02 32.89 -17.94
N LEU A 525 11.86 33.05 -18.58
CA LEU A 525 10.57 32.88 -17.95
C LEU A 525 9.61 32.10 -18.87
N GLU A 526 9.12 30.99 -18.37
CA GLU A 526 8.17 30.11 -19.06
C GLU A 526 6.92 29.93 -18.21
N ALA A 527 5.78 29.85 -18.87
CA ALA A 527 4.49 29.50 -18.25
C ALA A 527 3.94 28.22 -18.84
N GLN A 528 3.32 27.39 -18.03
CA GLN A 528 2.51 26.24 -18.44
C GLN A 528 1.08 26.44 -17.96
N ILE A 529 0.12 26.24 -18.85
CA ILE A 529 -1.32 26.27 -18.55
C ILE A 529 -1.90 24.98 -19.06
N ALA A 530 -2.64 24.27 -18.22
CA ALA A 530 -3.34 23.06 -18.62
C ALA A 530 -4.74 23.05 -18.01
N ALA A 531 -5.67 22.39 -18.67
CA ALA A 531 -7.01 22.18 -18.18
C ALA A 531 -7.55 20.86 -18.69
N ARG A 532 -8.30 20.16 -17.83
CA ARG A 532 -8.96 18.89 -18.15
C ARG A 532 -10.41 18.94 -17.71
N TYR A 533 -11.28 18.37 -18.52
CA TYR A 533 -12.67 18.09 -18.24
C TYR A 533 -12.92 16.58 -18.32
N ASP A 534 -13.54 16.03 -17.29
CA ASP A 534 -13.92 14.62 -17.22
C ASP A 534 -15.42 14.52 -16.94
N ASP A 535 -16.13 13.68 -17.71
CA ASP A 535 -17.57 13.38 -17.60
C ASP A 535 -17.75 11.92 -17.19
N TYR A 536 -18.32 11.72 -16.01
CA TYR A 536 -18.59 10.41 -15.39
C TYR A 536 -20.10 10.16 -15.38
N ASN A 537 -20.54 8.97 -15.77
CA ASN A 537 -21.96 8.65 -15.82
C ASN A 537 -22.62 8.42 -14.44
N ASP A 538 -21.84 8.30 -13.36
CA ASP A 538 -22.34 7.99 -12.02
C ASP A 538 -22.42 9.20 -11.07
N PHE A 539 -21.46 10.11 -11.08
CA PHE A 539 -21.46 11.28 -10.18
C PHE A 539 -21.36 12.65 -10.90
N GLY A 540 -21.29 12.68 -12.24
CA GLY A 540 -21.28 13.92 -13.03
C GLY A 540 -19.89 14.32 -13.52
N ASP A 541 -19.60 15.61 -13.60
CA ASP A 541 -18.42 16.14 -14.27
C ASP A 541 -17.45 16.85 -13.32
N THR A 542 -16.19 16.95 -13.74
CA THR A 542 -15.14 17.69 -13.05
C THR A 542 -14.31 18.53 -14.03
N PHE A 543 -13.86 19.70 -13.57
CA PHE A 543 -12.98 20.58 -14.34
C PHE A 543 -11.75 20.95 -13.51
N ASN A 544 -10.55 20.61 -14.02
CA ASN A 544 -9.31 20.74 -13.29
C ASN A 544 -8.27 21.56 -14.06
N PRO A 545 -8.10 22.86 -13.75
CA PRO A 545 -7.05 23.72 -14.28
C PRO A 545 -5.71 23.54 -13.52
N LYS A 546 -4.62 23.87 -14.22
CA LYS A 546 -3.25 24.00 -13.69
C LYS A 546 -2.57 25.22 -14.30
N PHE A 547 -1.86 25.96 -13.45
CA PHE A 547 -0.99 27.08 -13.83
C PHE A 547 0.38 26.82 -13.22
N ALA A 548 1.43 26.95 -14.03
CA ALA A 548 2.80 26.82 -13.55
C ALA A 548 3.73 27.85 -14.18
N LEU A 549 4.70 28.33 -13.43
CA LEU A 549 5.74 29.26 -13.86
C LEU A 549 7.13 28.67 -13.56
N ARG A 550 8.04 28.84 -14.49
CA ARG A 550 9.47 28.54 -14.35
C ARG A 550 10.25 29.79 -14.70
N TRP A 551 11.08 30.26 -13.75
CA TRP A 551 11.93 31.42 -13.91
C TRP A 551 13.40 31.09 -13.63
N GLU A 552 14.27 31.30 -14.61
CA GLU A 552 15.71 31.04 -14.56
C GLU A 552 16.48 32.36 -14.79
N PRO A 553 16.58 33.23 -13.75
CA PRO A 553 17.25 34.53 -13.87
C PRO A 553 18.70 34.38 -14.27
N ILE A 554 19.40 33.36 -13.83
CA ILE A 554 20.73 32.95 -14.21
C ILE A 554 20.80 31.44 -14.37
N LYS A 555 21.72 30.89 -15.14
CA LYS A 555 21.86 29.44 -15.42
C LYS A 555 22.01 28.56 -14.17
N GLN A 556 22.48 29.14 -13.06
CA GLN A 556 22.70 28.43 -11.81
C GLN A 556 21.48 28.44 -10.89
N LEU A 557 20.45 29.23 -11.18
CA LEU A 557 19.33 29.45 -10.28
C LEU A 557 18.02 29.43 -11.02
N MET A 558 17.12 28.54 -10.62
CA MET A 558 15.78 28.42 -11.16
C MET A 558 14.77 28.46 -10.01
N PHE A 559 13.71 29.23 -10.19
CA PHE A 559 12.50 29.22 -9.38
C PHE A 559 11.37 28.57 -10.15
N ARG A 560 10.52 27.85 -9.46
CA ARG A 560 9.32 27.24 -10.01
C ARG A 560 8.15 27.36 -9.05
N THR A 561 6.96 27.50 -9.59
CA THR A 561 5.74 27.52 -8.80
C THR A 561 4.59 26.95 -9.60
N THR A 562 3.70 26.21 -8.92
CA THR A 562 2.49 25.66 -9.53
C THR A 562 1.28 25.88 -8.64
N TYR A 563 0.13 26.02 -9.27
CA TYR A 563 -1.18 25.94 -8.65
C TYR A 563 -2.06 25.04 -9.50
N SER A 564 -2.70 24.07 -8.89
CA SER A 564 -3.60 23.15 -9.60
C SER A 564 -4.77 22.75 -8.71
N THR A 565 -5.89 22.41 -9.34
CA THR A 565 -6.96 21.64 -8.71
C THR A 565 -6.86 20.19 -9.14
N GLY A 566 -7.49 19.32 -8.38
CA GLY A 566 -7.54 17.89 -8.66
C GLY A 566 -8.75 17.26 -8.00
N PHE A 567 -8.98 16.00 -8.30
CA PHE A 567 -10.09 15.25 -7.74
C PHE A 567 -9.76 13.76 -7.63
N ARG A 568 -10.53 13.06 -6.82
CA ARG A 568 -10.61 11.60 -6.79
C ARG A 568 -12.06 11.16 -6.93
N ALA A 569 -12.34 10.37 -7.95
CA ALA A 569 -13.62 9.72 -8.11
C ALA A 569 -13.83 8.69 -6.97
N PRO A 570 -15.04 8.51 -6.42
CA PRO A 570 -15.34 7.36 -5.58
C PRO A 570 -15.03 6.08 -6.33
N THR A 571 -14.42 5.09 -5.69
CA THR A 571 -14.14 3.80 -6.34
C THR A 571 -15.44 3.01 -6.55
N LEU A 572 -15.45 2.06 -7.49
CA LEU A 572 -16.62 1.22 -7.68
C LEU A 572 -16.95 0.39 -6.43
N TRP A 573 -15.94 0.03 -5.64
CA TRP A 573 -16.14 -0.60 -4.33
C TRP A 573 -16.73 0.36 -3.28
N GLU A 574 -16.25 1.61 -3.20
CA GLU A 574 -16.80 2.61 -2.28
C GLU A 574 -18.28 2.91 -2.57
N VAL A 575 -18.68 2.81 -3.84
CA VAL A 575 -20.08 3.02 -4.26
C VAL A 575 -20.94 1.77 -4.09
N ASN A 576 -20.43 0.59 -4.49
CA ASN A 576 -21.21 -0.64 -4.64
C ASN A 576 -20.73 -1.79 -3.74
N GLY A 577 -19.77 -1.55 -2.82
CA GLY A 577 -19.18 -2.59 -1.98
C GLY A 577 -20.23 -3.31 -1.12
N PRO A 578 -19.99 -4.61 -0.81
CA PRO A 578 -20.94 -5.41 -0.03
C PRO A 578 -21.11 -4.85 1.37
N ASN A 579 -22.32 -4.96 1.90
CA ASN A 579 -22.52 -4.80 3.31
C ASN A 579 -21.81 -5.94 4.05
N SER A 580 -21.07 -5.61 5.09
CA SER A 580 -20.42 -6.56 5.97
C SER A 580 -20.71 -6.20 7.42
N VAL A 581 -21.02 -7.19 8.23
CA VAL A 581 -21.30 -6.99 9.66
C VAL A 581 -20.14 -7.55 10.47
N THR A 582 -19.52 -6.72 11.30
CA THR A 582 -18.46 -7.10 12.23
C THR A 582 -18.73 -6.47 13.59
N ASN A 583 -17.90 -6.75 14.58
CA ASN A 583 -18.00 -6.07 15.88
C ASN A 583 -17.25 -4.74 15.88
N THR A 584 -17.64 -3.83 16.77
CA THR A 584 -16.90 -2.60 17.05
C THR A 584 -15.49 -2.94 17.57
N GLY A 585 -14.51 -2.11 17.24
CA GLY A 585 -13.13 -2.28 17.71
C GLY A 585 -12.97 -2.04 19.21
N ALA A 586 -13.80 -1.16 19.79
CA ALA A 586 -13.85 -0.83 21.20
C ALA A 586 -15.20 -1.26 21.82
N THR A 587 -15.25 -1.21 23.15
CA THR A 587 -16.51 -1.39 23.90
C THR A 587 -17.19 -0.04 24.11
N TYR A 588 -18.52 -0.04 23.98
CA TYR A 588 -19.37 1.15 24.15
C TYR A 588 -20.56 0.86 25.07
N ASN A 589 -21.23 1.90 25.52
CA ASN A 589 -22.52 1.80 26.17
C ASN A 589 -23.62 2.15 25.16
N ASP A 590 -24.71 1.37 25.13
CA ASP A 590 -25.88 1.74 24.34
C ASP A 590 -26.43 3.09 24.82
N PRO A 591 -26.46 4.12 23.96
CA PRO A 591 -26.85 5.46 24.39
C PRO A 591 -28.31 5.59 24.84
N ALA A 592 -29.18 4.63 24.50
CA ALA A 592 -30.57 4.60 24.93
C ALA A 592 -30.80 3.71 26.17
N LEU A 593 -30.16 2.52 26.21
CA LEU A 593 -30.43 1.53 27.24
C LEU A 593 -29.39 1.50 28.37
N CYS A 594 -28.21 2.10 28.17
CA CYS A 594 -27.16 2.23 29.20
C CYS A 594 -26.38 3.54 29.07
N PRO A 595 -27.02 4.74 28.98
CA PRO A 595 -26.34 6.01 28.86
C PRO A 595 -25.37 6.24 30.02
N GLY A 596 -24.10 6.53 29.73
CA GLY A 596 -23.08 6.79 30.77
C GLY A 596 -22.81 5.60 31.69
N GLY A 597 -23.17 4.37 31.30
CA GLY A 597 -23.01 3.16 32.10
C GLY A 597 -24.18 2.90 33.09
N VAL A 598 -25.27 3.68 33.00
CA VAL A 598 -26.47 3.54 33.87
C VAL A 598 -27.59 2.84 33.11
N ILE A 599 -27.98 1.68 33.59
CA ILE A 599 -29.05 0.84 32.96
C ILE A 599 -30.39 1.57 33.01
N GLN A 600 -31.03 1.70 31.86
CA GLN A 600 -32.38 2.24 31.69
C GLN A 600 -33.46 1.12 31.68
N PRO A 601 -34.76 1.47 31.83
CA PRO A 601 -35.83 0.48 31.68
C PRO A 601 -35.76 -0.25 30.34
N GLY A 602 -35.74 -1.57 30.37
CA GLY A 602 -35.56 -2.45 29.21
C GLY A 602 -34.11 -2.81 28.88
N GLY A 603 -33.12 -2.10 29.50
CA GLY A 603 -31.70 -2.39 29.37
C GLY A 603 -31.24 -3.57 30.22
N LYS A 604 -30.13 -4.19 29.79
CA LYS A 604 -29.42 -5.27 30.49
C LYS A 604 -27.95 -4.95 30.52
N LYS A 605 -27.29 -5.14 31.67
CA LYS A 605 -25.86 -4.80 31.85
C LYS A 605 -24.96 -5.52 30.83
N GLU A 606 -25.19 -6.81 30.69
CA GLU A 606 -24.36 -7.73 29.88
C GLU A 606 -24.59 -7.58 28.36
N ARG A 607 -25.65 -6.86 27.96
CA ARG A 607 -25.99 -6.63 26.55
C ARG A 607 -25.72 -5.20 26.12
N ASP A 608 -25.94 -4.22 27.01
CA ASP A 608 -26.05 -2.81 26.63
C ASP A 608 -24.94 -1.93 27.23
N CYS A 609 -24.16 -2.41 28.21
CA CYS A 609 -23.18 -1.63 28.93
C CYS A 609 -21.75 -2.16 28.71
N ASN A 610 -20.84 -1.30 28.22
CA ASN A 610 -19.43 -1.62 27.99
C ASN A 610 -19.24 -2.87 27.11
N MET A 611 -19.97 -2.94 26.01
CA MET A 611 -19.99 -4.08 25.08
C MET A 611 -19.46 -3.71 23.70
N GLN A 612 -18.92 -4.69 22.98
CA GLN A 612 -18.70 -4.57 21.54
C GLN A 612 -20.06 -4.81 20.86
N PHE A 613 -20.50 -3.82 20.08
CA PHE A 613 -21.72 -3.91 19.29
C PHE A 613 -21.39 -4.32 17.86
N LYS A 614 -22.38 -4.86 17.15
CA LYS A 614 -22.27 -5.07 15.72
C LYS A 614 -22.21 -3.73 14.98
N ARG A 615 -21.42 -3.68 13.92
CA ARG A 615 -21.37 -2.56 12.97
C ARG A 615 -21.48 -3.06 11.54
N GLN A 616 -22.23 -2.35 10.72
CA GLN A 616 -22.39 -2.61 9.30
C GLN A 616 -21.52 -1.64 8.51
N ASN A 617 -20.56 -2.18 7.76
CA ASN A 617 -19.79 -1.48 6.76
C ASN A 617 -20.39 -1.73 5.38
N GLY A 618 -20.11 -0.88 4.40
CA GLY A 618 -20.55 -1.08 3.02
C GLY A 618 -20.35 0.14 2.14
N GLY A 619 -20.69 -0.02 0.85
CA GLY A 619 -20.66 1.07 -0.12
C GLY A 619 -21.76 2.10 0.08
N ASN A 620 -21.64 3.24 -0.63
CA ASN A 620 -22.66 4.30 -0.64
C ASN A 620 -22.78 4.91 -2.05
N LYS A 621 -23.96 4.78 -2.64
CA LYS A 621 -24.27 5.29 -3.99
C LYS A 621 -24.42 6.81 -4.08
N SER A 622 -24.41 7.50 -2.96
CA SER A 622 -24.58 8.96 -2.89
C SER A 622 -23.26 9.69 -2.64
N LEU A 623 -22.12 9.06 -2.95
CA LEU A 623 -20.81 9.66 -2.78
C LEU A 623 -20.50 10.68 -3.85
N ASP A 624 -20.07 11.87 -3.42
CA ASP A 624 -19.46 12.88 -4.27
C ASP A 624 -17.96 12.59 -4.47
N PRO A 625 -17.31 13.10 -5.53
CA PRO A 625 -15.86 13.05 -5.66
C PRO A 625 -15.17 13.88 -4.56
N GLU A 626 -13.98 13.45 -4.15
CA GLU A 626 -13.08 14.28 -3.36
C GLU A 626 -12.48 15.36 -4.25
N GLU A 627 -12.32 16.57 -3.72
CA GLU A 627 -11.77 17.72 -4.43
C GLU A 627 -10.43 18.14 -3.79
N SER A 628 -9.51 18.65 -4.59
CA SER A 628 -8.22 19.11 -4.04
C SER A 628 -7.74 20.42 -4.65
N LYS A 629 -6.95 21.14 -3.84
CA LYS A 629 -6.18 22.31 -4.25
C LYS A 629 -4.73 22.10 -3.85
N SER A 630 -3.81 22.28 -4.79
CA SER A 630 -2.38 22.10 -4.56
C SER A 630 -1.62 23.35 -4.99
N PHE A 631 -0.74 23.79 -4.11
CA PHE A 631 0.22 24.87 -4.40
C PHE A 631 1.64 24.38 -4.12
N THR A 632 2.56 24.57 -5.07
CA THR A 632 3.98 24.30 -4.86
C THR A 632 4.83 25.51 -5.24
N ALA A 633 5.94 25.71 -4.53
CA ALA A 633 6.95 26.73 -4.84
C ALA A 633 8.34 26.18 -4.57
N GLY A 634 9.23 26.26 -5.54
CA GLY A 634 10.51 25.58 -5.45
C GLY A 634 11.69 26.42 -5.98
N LEU A 635 12.84 26.02 -5.50
CA LEU A 635 14.15 26.56 -5.84
C LEU A 635 15.06 25.41 -6.29
N VAL A 636 15.75 25.63 -7.41
CA VAL A 636 16.85 24.76 -7.87
C VAL A 636 18.10 25.61 -7.99
N PHE A 637 19.16 25.18 -7.31
CA PHE A 637 20.45 25.90 -7.31
C PHE A 637 21.59 24.97 -7.72
N GLU A 638 22.27 25.32 -8.80
CA GLU A 638 23.40 24.61 -9.39
C GLU A 638 24.64 25.48 -9.42
N PRO A 639 25.35 25.70 -8.29
CA PRO A 639 26.47 26.61 -8.21
C PRO A 639 27.62 26.21 -9.14
N VAL A 640 27.84 24.91 -9.31
CA VAL A 640 28.86 24.35 -10.21
C VAL A 640 28.29 23.13 -10.92
N LYS A 641 28.91 22.75 -12.04
CA LYS A 641 28.51 21.54 -12.78
C LYS A 641 28.52 20.34 -11.88
N ASN A 642 27.46 19.52 -11.96
CA ASN A 642 27.25 18.27 -11.19
C ASN A 642 27.01 18.44 -9.69
N LEU A 643 26.80 19.67 -9.17
CA LEU A 643 26.31 19.90 -7.82
C LEU A 643 24.98 20.63 -7.90
N ALA A 644 23.96 20.05 -7.32
CA ALA A 644 22.62 20.56 -7.39
C ALA A 644 21.90 20.45 -6.06
N PHE A 645 21.24 21.52 -5.67
CA PHE A 645 20.38 21.60 -4.51
C PHE A 645 18.96 21.96 -4.94
N THR A 646 17.97 21.27 -4.38
CA THR A 646 16.54 21.55 -4.59
C THR A 646 15.82 21.73 -3.26
N LEU A 647 14.90 22.68 -3.22
CA LEU A 647 13.99 22.89 -2.10
C LEU A 647 12.63 23.25 -2.67
N ASP A 648 11.64 22.43 -2.43
CA ASP A 648 10.27 22.62 -2.91
C ASP A 648 9.30 22.64 -1.71
N TYR A 649 8.63 23.76 -1.49
CA TYR A 649 7.50 23.86 -0.59
C TYR A 649 6.24 23.34 -1.26
N PHE A 650 5.42 22.59 -0.53
CA PHE A 650 4.10 22.16 -0.97
C PHE A 650 3.03 22.48 0.07
N ASN A 651 1.82 22.73 -0.42
CA ASN A 651 0.60 22.87 0.39
C ASN A 651 -0.55 22.23 -0.39
N ILE A 652 -1.19 21.22 0.19
CA ILE A 652 -2.27 20.47 -0.43
C ILE A 652 -3.45 20.43 0.54
N GLU A 653 -4.62 20.75 0.02
CA GLU A 653 -5.90 20.63 0.70
C GLU A 653 -6.80 19.67 -0.07
N VAL A 654 -7.42 18.73 0.62
CA VAL A 654 -8.38 17.77 0.09
C VAL A 654 -9.66 17.93 0.87
N ASP A 655 -10.75 18.20 0.16
CA ASP A 655 -12.08 18.34 0.73
C ASP A 655 -12.96 17.12 0.40
N LYS A 656 -14.05 16.90 1.14
CA LYS A 656 -15.01 15.82 0.94
C LYS A 656 -14.36 14.42 0.95
N GLN A 657 -13.39 14.19 1.85
CA GLN A 657 -12.69 12.91 1.93
C GLN A 657 -13.67 11.75 2.10
N ILE A 658 -13.55 10.73 1.25
CA ILE A 658 -14.35 9.51 1.36
C ILE A 658 -13.70 8.59 2.39
N ALA A 659 -14.42 8.34 3.47
CA ALA A 659 -14.01 7.46 4.56
C ALA A 659 -15.24 6.93 5.33
N THR A 660 -15.01 6.00 6.25
CA THR A 660 -16.05 5.54 7.19
C THR A 660 -16.10 6.46 8.41
N LEU A 661 -17.31 6.79 8.85
CA LEU A 661 -17.48 7.50 10.12
C LEU A 661 -17.03 6.59 11.28
N SER A 662 -16.24 7.14 12.20
CA SER A 662 -15.71 6.35 13.30
C SER A 662 -16.81 5.93 14.28
N GLU A 663 -16.63 4.76 14.89
CA GLU A 663 -17.52 4.26 15.92
C GLU A 663 -17.61 5.23 17.10
N ALA A 664 -16.46 5.77 17.50
CA ALA A 664 -16.37 6.73 18.59
C ALA A 664 -17.19 8.00 18.32
N ALA A 665 -17.13 8.55 17.09
CA ALA A 665 -17.96 9.69 16.72
C ALA A 665 -19.46 9.39 16.84
N ILE A 666 -19.89 8.21 16.37
CA ILE A 666 -21.31 7.79 16.46
C ILE A 666 -21.77 7.68 17.93
N PHE A 667 -20.99 7.00 18.78
CA PHE A 667 -21.38 6.80 20.19
C PHE A 667 -21.21 8.05 21.05
N ASN A 668 -20.30 8.98 20.70
CA ASN A 668 -20.08 10.22 21.42
C ASN A 668 -21.18 11.27 21.17
N ASP A 669 -21.81 11.26 19.99
CA ASP A 669 -22.94 12.13 19.67
C ASP A 669 -24.15 11.36 19.12
N PRO A 670 -24.84 10.57 19.97
CA PRO A 670 -25.94 9.71 19.53
C PRO A 670 -27.19 10.50 19.10
N VAL A 671 -27.27 11.80 19.39
CA VAL A 671 -28.35 12.66 18.91
C VAL A 671 -28.11 13.07 17.45
N LYS A 672 -26.91 13.50 17.12
CA LYS A 672 -26.50 13.86 15.76
C LYS A 672 -26.58 12.65 14.83
N TYR A 673 -26.13 11.49 15.31
CA TYR A 673 -26.05 10.24 14.57
C TYR A 673 -27.17 9.23 14.88
N ALA A 674 -28.34 9.72 15.30
CA ALA A 674 -29.46 8.86 15.67
C ALA A 674 -29.90 7.88 14.57
N ASP A 675 -29.74 8.29 13.29
CA ASP A 675 -30.00 7.48 12.09
C ASP A 675 -29.01 6.32 11.91
N LYS A 676 -27.87 6.35 12.58
CA LYS A 676 -26.84 5.29 12.51
C LYS A 676 -27.12 4.12 13.48
N PHE A 677 -28.04 4.26 14.43
CA PHE A 677 -28.37 3.21 15.38
C PHE A 677 -29.59 2.40 14.90
N VAL A 678 -29.34 1.21 14.38
CA VAL A 678 -30.42 0.29 13.98
C VAL A 678 -30.80 -0.59 15.18
N ARG A 679 -32.08 -0.54 15.57
CA ARG A 679 -32.59 -1.21 16.78
C ARG A 679 -33.52 -2.35 16.44
N ASN A 680 -33.51 -3.37 17.29
CA ASN A 680 -34.47 -4.45 17.30
C ASN A 680 -35.86 -3.98 17.78
N ALA A 681 -36.88 -4.81 17.59
CA ALA A 681 -38.25 -4.49 18.04
C ALA A 681 -38.40 -4.33 19.58
N ASP A 682 -37.47 -4.91 20.35
CA ASP A 682 -37.41 -4.76 21.82
C ASP A 682 -36.64 -3.51 22.27
N GLY A 683 -36.18 -2.66 21.33
CA GLY A 683 -35.41 -1.45 21.57
C GLY A 683 -33.92 -1.69 21.74
N SER A 684 -33.43 -2.92 21.81
CA SER A 684 -31.99 -3.21 21.90
C SER A 684 -31.26 -2.81 20.61
N LEU A 685 -29.96 -2.45 20.71
CA LEU A 685 -29.13 -2.13 19.56
C LEU A 685 -28.83 -3.40 18.76
N ASN A 686 -29.22 -3.41 17.49
CA ASN A 686 -28.89 -4.49 16.57
C ASN A 686 -27.47 -4.27 15.98
N TYR A 687 -27.25 -3.11 15.32
CA TYR A 687 -25.96 -2.69 14.81
C TYR A 687 -25.91 -1.18 14.59
N ILE A 688 -24.71 -0.63 14.44
CA ILE A 688 -24.49 0.73 13.96
C ILE A 688 -24.08 0.72 12.47
N ILE A 689 -24.45 1.79 11.75
CA ILE A 689 -24.09 1.97 10.32
C ILE A 689 -22.83 2.78 10.21
N THR A 690 -21.77 2.17 9.63
CA THR A 690 -20.47 2.81 9.35
C THR A 690 -20.10 2.72 7.85
N THR A 691 -21.06 2.93 6.95
CA THR A 691 -20.83 2.92 5.50
C THR A 691 -19.97 4.10 5.05
N GLN A 692 -19.42 4.03 3.85
CA GLN A 692 -18.62 5.10 3.23
C GLN A 692 -19.40 6.43 3.15
N GLN A 693 -18.75 7.55 3.45
CA GLN A 693 -19.34 8.89 3.42
C GLN A 693 -18.29 9.93 3.00
N ASN A 694 -18.74 11.05 2.44
CA ASN A 694 -17.88 12.22 2.30
C ASN A 694 -17.78 12.92 3.66
N LEU A 695 -16.66 12.73 4.32
CA LEU A 695 -16.35 13.33 5.62
C LEU A 695 -15.69 14.72 5.43
N GLY A 696 -14.94 15.18 6.42
CA GLY A 696 -14.19 16.43 6.37
C GLY A 696 -13.08 16.46 5.34
N GLY A 697 -11.95 17.04 5.69
CA GLY A 697 -10.85 17.22 4.76
C GLY A 697 -9.49 16.80 5.32
N ILE A 698 -8.48 16.89 4.45
CA ILE A 698 -7.06 16.77 4.81
C ILE A 698 -6.34 18.04 4.37
N LYS A 699 -5.45 18.57 5.23
CA LYS A 699 -4.50 19.64 4.89
C LYS A 699 -3.09 19.20 5.24
N THR A 700 -2.20 19.28 4.26
CA THR A 700 -0.78 18.97 4.47
C THR A 700 0.12 20.02 3.83
N SER A 701 1.19 20.37 4.53
CA SER A 701 2.23 21.25 4.01
C SER A 701 3.60 20.79 4.45
N GLY A 702 4.63 21.15 3.67
CA GLY A 702 5.99 20.74 3.99
C GLY A 702 6.99 21.14 2.93
N PHE A 703 8.18 20.55 3.04
CA PHE A 703 9.30 20.79 2.14
C PHE A 703 9.88 19.47 1.64
N ASP A 704 10.11 19.38 0.34
CA ASP A 704 10.96 18.36 -0.27
C ASP A 704 12.35 18.94 -0.48
N VAL A 705 13.39 18.24 0.00
CA VAL A 705 14.79 18.65 -0.03
C VAL A 705 15.59 17.66 -0.84
N GLY A 706 16.33 18.13 -1.83
CA GLY A 706 17.24 17.31 -2.61
C GLY A 706 18.63 17.90 -2.67
N LEU A 707 19.65 17.05 -2.54
CA LEU A 707 21.05 17.38 -2.82
C LEU A 707 21.64 16.28 -3.68
N SER A 708 22.28 16.64 -4.76
CA SER A 708 22.98 15.70 -5.64
C SER A 708 24.33 16.27 -6.03
N TRP A 709 25.36 15.45 -5.89
CA TRP A 709 26.71 15.79 -6.32
C TRP A 709 27.38 14.58 -6.98
N VAL A 710 28.10 14.83 -8.06
CA VAL A 710 28.90 13.81 -8.74
C VAL A 710 30.29 14.40 -9.03
N SER A 711 31.35 13.75 -8.53
CA SER A 711 32.71 14.19 -8.77
C SER A 711 33.09 14.03 -10.25
N PRO A 712 34.07 14.83 -10.75
CA PRO A 712 34.81 14.41 -11.94
C PRO A 712 35.44 13.03 -11.74
N MET A 713 35.80 12.34 -12.82
CA MET A 713 36.61 11.14 -12.73
C MET A 713 38.00 11.50 -12.17
N THR A 714 38.39 10.83 -11.10
CA THR A 714 39.70 11.00 -10.44
C THR A 714 40.55 9.73 -10.61
N ALA A 715 41.83 9.76 -10.21
CA ALA A 715 42.68 8.58 -10.18
C ALA A 715 42.16 7.46 -9.27
N THR A 716 41.32 7.79 -8.32
CA THR A 716 40.68 6.85 -7.39
C THR A 716 39.20 6.55 -7.71
N GLY A 717 38.71 6.97 -8.89
CA GLY A 717 37.37 6.74 -9.35
C GLY A 717 36.45 7.97 -9.29
N ARG A 718 35.19 7.74 -9.50
CA ARG A 718 34.11 8.75 -9.45
C ARG A 718 33.26 8.54 -8.22
N PHE A 719 33.03 9.62 -7.49
CA PHE A 719 32.15 9.64 -6.31
C PHE A 719 30.83 10.31 -6.65
N GLY A 720 29.76 9.80 -6.09
CA GLY A 720 28.43 10.39 -6.12
C GLY A 720 27.88 10.50 -4.69
N PHE A 721 27.17 11.58 -4.42
CA PHE A 721 26.45 11.77 -3.17
C PHE A 721 25.05 12.31 -3.49
N ASN A 722 24.03 11.73 -2.89
CA ASN A 722 22.68 12.28 -2.99
C ASN A 722 21.90 12.13 -1.69
N ILE A 723 21.05 13.11 -1.40
CA ILE A 723 20.03 13.07 -0.35
C ILE A 723 18.68 13.37 -0.99
N ASP A 724 17.67 12.60 -0.65
CA ASP A 724 16.25 12.87 -0.89
C ASP A 724 15.53 12.88 0.46
N GLY A 725 14.95 14.02 0.85
CA GLY A 725 14.29 14.22 2.15
C GLY A 725 12.95 14.93 2.02
N THR A 726 11.99 14.57 2.87
CA THR A 726 10.68 15.23 2.97
C THR A 726 10.44 15.63 4.43
N TYR A 727 10.13 16.90 4.67
CA TYR A 727 9.75 17.47 5.95
C TYR A 727 8.29 17.90 5.92
N ILE A 728 7.46 17.29 6.74
CA ILE A 728 6.05 17.66 6.93
C ILE A 728 5.98 18.71 8.06
N THR A 729 5.62 19.94 7.72
CA THR A 729 5.44 21.03 8.68
C THR A 729 4.11 20.91 9.41
N ASP A 730 3.05 20.61 8.66
CA ASP A 730 1.68 20.48 9.17
C ASP A 730 0.93 19.38 8.43
N TYR A 731 0.16 18.59 9.17
CA TYR A 731 -0.79 17.63 8.64
C TYR A 731 -1.99 17.59 9.56
N LYS A 732 -3.15 17.93 9.02
CA LYS A 732 -4.42 17.98 9.75
C LYS A 732 -5.49 17.24 8.97
N TYR A 733 -6.43 16.67 9.70
CA TYR A 733 -7.64 16.08 9.15
C TYR A 733 -8.88 16.53 9.93
N GLN A 734 -10.04 16.41 9.30
CA GLN A 734 -11.35 16.54 9.95
C GLN A 734 -12.03 15.17 9.92
N ALA A 735 -12.46 14.68 11.07
CA ALA A 735 -13.18 13.42 11.19
C ALA A 735 -14.63 13.50 10.67
N GLU A 736 -15.16 14.70 10.55
CA GLU A 736 -16.56 14.99 10.17
C GLU A 736 -16.63 16.28 9.33
N PRO A 737 -17.66 16.46 8.49
CA PRO A 737 -17.90 17.72 7.81
C PRO A 737 -18.02 18.87 8.83
N ASP A 738 -17.31 19.98 8.58
CA ASP A 738 -17.26 21.16 9.43
C ASP A 738 -16.75 20.91 10.88
N GLY A 739 -16.11 19.75 11.11
CA GLY A 739 -15.53 19.38 12.39
C GLY A 739 -14.22 20.13 12.70
N GLU A 740 -13.67 19.88 13.87
CA GLU A 740 -12.39 20.45 14.29
C GLU A 740 -11.24 19.85 13.47
N TRP A 741 -10.23 20.69 13.13
CA TRP A 741 -9.01 20.26 12.48
C TRP A 741 -8.02 19.65 13.50
N ILE A 742 -7.78 18.35 13.40
CA ILE A 742 -6.91 17.59 14.29
C ILE A 742 -5.53 17.42 13.64
N GLY A 743 -4.48 17.89 14.33
CA GLY A 743 -3.10 17.77 13.86
C GLY A 743 -2.48 16.41 14.20
N VAL A 744 -1.87 15.71 13.20
CA VAL A 744 -1.26 14.38 13.38
C VAL A 744 0.19 14.29 12.89
N ALA A 745 0.81 15.40 12.53
CA ALA A 745 2.22 15.42 12.11
C ALA A 745 3.14 15.09 13.29
N GLY A 746 3.77 13.93 13.28
CA GLY A 746 4.70 13.46 14.32
C GLY A 746 4.03 13.07 15.64
N SER A 747 2.71 12.88 15.65
CA SER A 747 1.99 12.51 16.86
C SER A 747 0.69 11.75 16.52
N TYR A 748 0.42 10.68 17.26
CA TYR A 748 -0.91 10.12 17.32
C TYR A 748 -1.77 11.03 18.19
N THR A 749 -2.72 11.70 17.57
CA THR A 749 -3.72 12.54 18.26
C THR A 749 -5.10 12.10 17.82
N GLY A 750 -5.89 11.61 18.76
CA GLY A 750 -7.24 11.13 18.51
C GLY A 750 -7.30 9.63 18.17
N LEU A 751 -8.45 9.04 18.47
CA LEU A 751 -8.71 7.60 18.30
C LEU A 751 -9.09 7.23 16.83
N ASP A 752 -9.31 8.23 15.98
CA ASP A 752 -9.98 8.05 14.69
C ASP A 752 -9.03 8.04 13.49
N TYR A 753 -7.76 8.46 13.66
CA TYR A 753 -6.78 8.46 12.59
C TYR A 753 -5.78 7.31 12.78
N GLN A 754 -5.81 6.37 11.86
CA GLN A 754 -5.07 5.10 11.94
C GLN A 754 -3.60 5.19 11.51
N SER A 755 -3.08 6.38 11.20
CA SER A 755 -1.71 6.54 10.72
C SER A 755 -1.05 7.74 11.36
N ILE A 756 0.22 7.56 11.72
CA ILE A 756 1.08 8.69 12.04
C ILE A 756 1.72 9.22 10.76
N ILE A 757 1.95 10.52 10.71
CA ILE A 757 2.67 11.17 9.63
C ILE A 757 4.05 11.56 10.13
N LEU A 758 5.10 10.95 9.59
CA LEU A 758 6.48 11.25 9.98
C LEU A 758 6.85 12.68 9.60
N ARG A 759 7.37 13.45 10.57
CA ARG A 759 7.81 14.83 10.29
C ARG A 759 9.01 14.90 9.37
N TRP A 760 9.94 13.96 9.46
CA TRP A 760 11.12 13.93 8.61
C TRP A 760 11.47 12.49 8.22
N LYS A 761 11.64 12.29 6.94
CA LYS A 761 12.15 11.07 6.35
C LYS A 761 13.17 11.41 5.29
N HIS A 762 14.31 10.72 5.25
CA HIS A 762 15.27 10.89 4.16
C HIS A 762 16.00 9.60 3.83
N THR A 763 16.49 9.55 2.61
CA THR A 763 17.47 8.56 2.15
C THR A 763 18.70 9.28 1.64
N ALA A 764 19.88 8.93 2.15
CA ALA A 764 21.16 9.44 1.69
C ALA A 764 21.99 8.31 1.11
N ASN A 765 22.67 8.57 -0.02
CA ASN A 765 23.50 7.59 -0.70
C ASN A 765 24.89 8.17 -1.00
N VAL A 766 25.92 7.35 -0.80
CA VAL A 766 27.29 7.59 -1.29
C VAL A 766 27.62 6.48 -2.27
N ASN A 767 27.93 6.85 -3.49
CA ASN A 767 28.32 5.92 -4.56
C ASN A 767 29.79 6.11 -4.92
N TRP A 768 30.51 5.03 -5.14
CA TRP A 768 31.86 5.05 -5.67
C TRP A 768 31.96 4.08 -6.84
N ASN A 769 32.46 4.55 -7.96
CA ASN A 769 32.67 3.77 -9.18
C ASN A 769 34.11 3.90 -9.65
N TYR A 770 34.80 2.77 -9.76
CA TYR A 770 36.16 2.71 -10.25
C TYR A 770 36.44 1.44 -11.02
N GLU A 771 36.79 1.56 -12.29
CA GLU A 771 37.00 0.43 -13.21
C GLU A 771 35.77 -0.54 -13.17
N ASN A 772 36.01 -1.78 -12.73
CA ASN A 772 34.99 -2.82 -12.66
C ASN A 772 34.22 -2.84 -11.33
N TRP A 773 34.51 -1.92 -10.40
CA TRP A 773 33.88 -1.87 -9.08
C TRP A 773 32.88 -0.73 -8.98
N ALA A 774 31.75 -1.03 -8.39
CA ALA A 774 30.80 -0.04 -7.89
C ALA A 774 30.45 -0.33 -6.43
N LEU A 775 30.62 0.64 -5.54
CA LEU A 775 30.22 0.53 -4.13
C LEU A 775 29.12 1.53 -3.85
N ASN A 776 28.16 1.13 -3.02
CA ASN A 776 27.09 1.99 -2.51
C ASN A 776 27.01 1.86 -0.99
N LEU A 777 26.92 3.01 -0.31
CA LEU A 777 26.56 3.12 1.10
C LEU A 777 25.28 3.95 1.16
N GLN A 778 24.24 3.42 1.79
CA GLN A 778 22.93 4.06 1.94
C GLN A 778 22.58 4.20 3.41
N GLN A 779 22.05 5.37 3.78
CA GLN A 779 21.37 5.62 5.04
C GLN A 779 19.88 5.84 4.77
N ASN A 780 19.03 5.16 5.54
CA ASN A 780 17.60 5.44 5.61
C ASN A 780 17.28 5.97 7.01
N PHE A 781 16.60 7.09 7.09
CA PHE A 781 16.25 7.74 8.34
C PHE A 781 14.76 8.08 8.39
N SER A 782 14.13 7.75 9.51
CA SER A 782 12.76 8.12 9.88
C SER A 782 12.75 8.76 11.27
N ARG A 783 12.20 9.97 11.39
CA ARG A 783 12.08 10.68 12.65
C ARG A 783 11.08 9.97 13.57
N GLY A 784 11.43 9.85 14.85
CA GLY A 784 10.55 9.35 15.89
C GLY A 784 9.34 10.27 16.15
N TYR A 785 8.34 9.73 16.81
CA TYR A 785 7.02 10.38 16.97
C TYR A 785 6.41 10.09 18.34
N GLN A 786 5.36 10.84 18.70
CA GLN A 786 4.53 10.56 19.86
C GLN A 786 3.66 9.34 19.57
N ASP A 787 3.78 8.30 20.39
CA ASP A 787 3.08 7.03 20.20
C ASP A 787 1.58 7.13 20.52
N GLN A 788 0.83 6.10 20.15
CA GLN A 788 -0.58 5.96 20.53
C GLN A 788 -0.73 6.01 22.06
N ASN A 789 -1.86 6.57 22.53
CA ASN A 789 -2.16 6.67 23.95
C ASN A 789 -2.16 5.28 24.59
N SER A 790 -1.11 4.99 25.33
CA SER A 790 -1.05 3.93 26.32
C SER A 790 -1.44 4.52 27.68
N ASN A 791 -1.57 3.69 28.70
CA ASN A 791 -1.74 4.14 30.09
C ASN A 791 -0.62 5.09 30.54
N ASP A 792 0.56 5.02 29.89
CA ASP A 792 1.63 6.01 29.98
C ASP A 792 1.56 6.98 28.80
N GLN A 793 0.89 8.12 28.98
CA GLN A 793 0.57 9.11 27.94
C GLN A 793 1.78 9.82 27.31
N ASN A 794 3.02 9.47 27.69
CA ASN A 794 4.23 10.16 27.25
C ASN A 794 5.21 9.26 26.43
N HIS A 795 4.83 8.05 26.09
CA HIS A 795 5.71 7.19 25.30
C HIS A 795 5.97 7.79 23.92
N ARG A 796 7.26 7.86 23.56
CA ARG A 796 7.72 8.30 22.24
C ARG A 796 8.46 7.16 21.55
N VAL A 797 8.06 6.90 20.32
CA VAL A 797 8.84 6.05 19.41
C VAL A 797 10.12 6.79 19.03
N SER A 798 11.28 6.15 19.16
CA SER A 798 12.57 6.74 18.84
C SER A 798 12.77 6.92 17.33
N ASP A 799 13.78 7.73 16.95
CA ASP A 799 14.23 7.82 15.56
C ASP A 799 14.71 6.43 15.10
N TYR A 800 14.45 6.08 13.83
CA TYR A 800 14.90 4.82 13.25
C TYR A 800 15.86 5.08 12.10
N THR A 801 17.07 4.52 12.21
CA THR A 801 18.15 4.73 11.22
C THR A 801 18.76 3.40 10.84
N THR A 802 18.72 3.06 9.56
CA THR A 802 19.41 1.88 9.03
C THR A 802 20.48 2.28 8.02
N TYR A 803 21.54 1.49 7.96
CA TYR A 803 22.62 1.65 6.99
C TYR A 803 22.76 0.37 6.18
N ASN A 804 22.87 0.52 4.85
CA ASN A 804 23.05 -0.57 3.91
C ASN A 804 24.36 -0.35 3.14
N ILE A 805 25.09 -1.44 2.89
CA ILE A 805 26.28 -1.42 2.03
C ILE A 805 26.16 -2.46 0.94
N SER A 806 26.60 -2.11 -0.28
CA SER A 806 26.67 -3.07 -1.37
C SER A 806 27.87 -2.80 -2.27
N GLY A 807 28.34 -3.87 -2.91
CA GLY A 807 29.41 -3.82 -3.90
C GLY A 807 29.03 -4.63 -5.13
N THR A 808 29.24 -4.06 -6.32
CA THR A 808 29.06 -4.71 -7.60
C THR A 808 30.40 -4.85 -8.31
N TYR A 809 30.71 -6.04 -8.80
CA TYR A 809 31.88 -6.35 -9.60
C TYR A 809 31.51 -6.76 -11.03
N LYS A 810 32.09 -6.08 -12.02
CA LYS A 810 31.84 -6.25 -13.47
C LYS A 810 33.07 -6.78 -14.24
N GLY A 811 34.11 -7.20 -13.53
CA GLY A 811 35.37 -7.64 -14.15
C GLY A 811 35.34 -9.06 -14.72
N PHE A 812 34.32 -9.85 -14.45
CA PHE A 812 34.13 -11.15 -15.09
C PHE A 812 33.56 -11.01 -16.50
N LYS A 813 33.98 -11.90 -17.41
CA LYS A 813 33.39 -11.93 -18.73
C LYS A 813 31.91 -12.31 -18.63
N ASN A 814 31.01 -11.46 -19.11
CA ASN A 814 29.57 -11.68 -19.18
C ASN A 814 28.85 -11.84 -17.83
N LEU A 815 29.53 -11.71 -16.70
CA LEU A 815 28.92 -11.88 -15.38
C LEU A 815 29.12 -10.63 -14.53
N GLU A 816 28.01 -10.10 -14.05
CA GLU A 816 27.95 -9.02 -13.04
C GLU A 816 27.53 -9.63 -11.70
N LEU A 817 28.31 -9.43 -10.66
CA LEU A 817 28.00 -9.90 -9.30
C LEU A 817 27.81 -8.71 -8.36
N THR A 818 26.71 -8.72 -7.63
CA THR A 818 26.44 -7.77 -6.55
C THR A 818 26.27 -8.50 -5.23
N ALA A 819 26.89 -8.03 -4.18
CA ALA A 819 26.69 -8.53 -2.82
C ALA A 819 26.60 -7.38 -1.83
N GLY A 820 25.89 -7.54 -0.75
CA GLY A 820 25.75 -6.51 0.25
C GLY A 820 25.09 -6.96 1.54
N ILE A 821 24.96 -5.99 2.44
CA ILE A 821 24.32 -6.14 3.75
C ILE A 821 23.34 -4.99 3.93
N LYS A 822 22.06 -5.30 4.13
CA LYS A 822 21.03 -4.35 4.59
C LYS A 822 21.08 -4.29 6.11
N ASN A 823 20.82 -3.12 6.69
CA ASN A 823 20.84 -2.89 8.13
C ASN A 823 22.12 -3.42 8.81
N ILE A 824 23.29 -2.87 8.41
CA ILE A 824 24.64 -3.36 8.82
C ILE A 824 24.77 -3.43 10.34
N PHE A 825 24.17 -2.50 11.08
CA PHE A 825 24.29 -2.39 12.52
C PHE A 825 23.26 -3.20 13.29
N ASP A 826 22.37 -3.93 12.56
CA ASP A 826 21.31 -4.75 13.14
C ASP A 826 20.37 -3.96 14.06
N GLU A 827 19.99 -2.76 13.61
CA GLU A 827 19.09 -1.88 14.37
C GLU A 827 17.70 -2.50 14.45
N ASP A 828 17.24 -2.76 15.66
CA ASP A 828 15.88 -3.25 15.91
C ASP A 828 14.83 -2.17 15.58
N PRO A 829 13.64 -2.54 15.10
CA PRO A 829 12.51 -1.62 15.05
C PRO A 829 12.25 -0.95 16.39
N PRO A 830 12.01 0.37 16.44
CA PRO A 830 11.70 1.06 17.69
C PRO A 830 10.37 0.57 18.26
N ALA A 831 10.32 0.41 19.59
CA ALA A 831 9.14 -0.05 20.29
C ALA A 831 7.97 0.94 20.11
N SER A 832 6.81 0.40 19.76
CA SER A 832 5.56 1.15 19.57
C SER A 832 4.37 0.39 20.10
N ASN A 833 3.40 1.14 20.66
CA ASN A 833 2.11 0.64 21.09
C ASN A 833 1.05 0.73 19.97
N VAL A 834 1.41 0.38 18.75
CA VAL A 834 0.45 0.36 17.65
C VAL A 834 -0.72 -0.59 17.95
N ILE A 835 -1.96 -0.13 17.73
CA ILE A 835 -3.18 -0.88 18.06
C ILE A 835 -3.99 -1.29 16.83
N ASP A 836 -3.64 -0.75 15.68
CA ASP A 836 -4.46 -0.84 14.46
C ASP A 836 -4.19 -2.08 13.63
N ASN A 837 -3.22 -2.91 14.03
CA ASN A 837 -2.91 -4.17 13.36
C ASN A 837 -2.60 -5.31 14.36
N PHE A 838 -2.41 -6.51 13.85
CA PHE A 838 -2.09 -7.66 14.70
C PHE A 838 -0.61 -7.72 15.11
N GLN A 839 0.28 -7.09 14.36
CA GLN A 839 1.71 -7.03 14.65
C GLN A 839 1.97 -6.08 15.82
N MET A 840 2.55 -6.62 16.89
CA MET A 840 2.73 -5.89 18.15
C MET A 840 4.21 -5.67 18.46
N GLY A 841 4.47 -4.62 19.26
CA GLY A 841 5.80 -4.27 19.74
C GLY A 841 6.53 -3.24 18.88
N TYR A 842 6.15 -3.06 17.63
CA TYR A 842 6.69 -2.06 16.69
C TYR A 842 5.61 -1.65 15.67
N ASP A 843 5.84 -0.57 14.96
CA ASP A 843 4.94 -0.16 13.87
C ASP A 843 5.48 -0.66 12.51
N PRO A 844 4.85 -1.69 11.90
CA PRO A 844 5.32 -2.30 10.64
C PRO A 844 5.22 -1.38 9.42
N ARG A 845 4.51 -0.24 9.54
CA ARG A 845 4.43 0.77 8.49
C ARG A 845 5.73 1.55 8.32
N TYR A 846 6.57 1.62 9.36
CA TYR A 846 7.74 2.52 9.43
C TYR A 846 9.05 1.79 9.69
N ALA A 847 9.02 0.55 10.14
CA ALA A 847 10.20 -0.20 10.52
C ALA A 847 10.14 -1.64 10.00
N ASP A 848 11.27 -2.12 9.50
CA ASP A 848 11.42 -3.46 8.94
C ASP A 848 11.89 -4.45 10.03
N PRO A 849 11.13 -5.53 10.31
CA PRO A 849 11.48 -6.51 11.32
C PRO A 849 12.53 -7.53 10.87
N LEU A 850 13.01 -7.47 9.62
CA LEU A 850 13.98 -8.47 9.11
C LEU A 850 15.36 -8.37 9.77
N GLY A 851 15.75 -7.21 10.32
CA GLY A 851 17.05 -6.99 10.91
C GLY A 851 18.17 -7.01 9.87
N ARG A 852 19.41 -7.40 10.29
CA ARG A 852 20.55 -7.52 9.38
C ARG A 852 20.30 -8.60 8.34
N THR A 853 20.38 -8.21 7.04
CA THR A 853 20.08 -9.11 5.94
C THR A 853 21.22 -9.11 4.93
N TYR A 854 21.77 -10.27 4.65
CA TYR A 854 22.81 -10.49 3.64
C TYR A 854 22.16 -10.78 2.30
N PHE A 855 22.72 -10.25 1.21
CA PHE A 855 22.23 -10.56 -0.12
C PHE A 855 23.35 -10.75 -1.14
N VAL A 856 23.06 -11.55 -2.16
CA VAL A 856 23.89 -11.75 -3.34
C VAL A 856 23.00 -11.83 -4.58
N ARG A 857 23.45 -11.23 -5.67
CA ARG A 857 22.77 -11.28 -6.98
C ARG A 857 23.81 -11.42 -8.07
N GLY A 858 23.56 -12.36 -9.01
CA GLY A 858 24.37 -12.56 -10.20
C GLY A 858 23.53 -12.33 -11.46
N THR A 859 24.08 -11.55 -12.43
CA THR A 859 23.45 -11.38 -13.75
C THR A 859 24.45 -11.82 -14.82
N TYR A 860 24.09 -12.85 -15.59
CA TYR A 860 24.84 -13.33 -16.72
C TYR A 860 24.25 -12.78 -18.03
N LYS A 861 25.11 -12.18 -18.87
CA LYS A 861 24.74 -11.51 -20.12
C LYS A 861 25.32 -12.30 -21.30
N PHE A 862 24.46 -12.81 -22.18
CA PHE A 862 24.83 -13.56 -23.38
C PHE A 862 25.07 -12.64 -24.57
#